data_613e993eb3663ba212a440e1afc038a9
#
_entry.id   613e993eb3663ba212a440e1afc038a9
#
_cell.length_a   1.000
_cell.length_b   1.000
_cell.length_c   1.000
_cell.angle_alpha   90.00
_cell.angle_beta   90.00
_cell.angle_gamma   90.00
#
_symmetry.space_group_name_H-M   'P 1'
#
loop_
_entity.id
_entity.type
_entity.pdbx_description
1 polymer ?
#
loop_
_entity_poly.entity_id
_entity_poly.type
_entity_poly.pdbx_seq_one_letter_code
_entity_poly.pdbx_strand_id
1 'polypeptide(L)'
;MLNISSRSFKLSIISLAILSAQYSFAQDTQNLATITVQASDDQATQSSEQSKSYIVQQSTSATKLNIPLKETPQTVNVVTRQQLDDFALNSTREVLRNVPGVIVSNQETDRTTYLARGFEISNVLVDGVGFPLESYNYNNDNPDSFLFDRIEVVKGADALNNGVGDPSATINMIRKRPTQDLQASFNASYGSWNTQRYEADVSSALTQDGKIRGRVFGYEQTGDSYLDNYELEKNGFGAIIEADLTDSTLFTAGYTETNNKSNGNNWGANPLINTEGEQLDYSRDYNYSPDWTYWDTNIKNYFAELQQKLGGDWVAKLSYDEKHTTRNSKLLFLSGNPSADGTSGVYLWPGIYVDDNKARQANLNFSGTYPLFGQRHEATVGYSWSENDSNELGYSGSYANHLTTDLTSWTPPEPTWDFSQTSGEMHMKQKNQSYYAATRLHLSDDLRLLLGANYVQAESKGTSYGADTIYDENKVLPYAGITYNFTPEYTGYMSYSSIFRPQTTKAVDGGINKPIEGESYEVGVKSSWLDDKMTATMAIFRTEESNYPLRNSDGLPTTRKTQVSDLRSQGYEFGLAGQLTDHLNLSFGYTQLSLKDLINGGDARTFNPTQSFNLLTTYQIPQIPKLKLGLGIQWQDKTYLDVPETTNASGVVTQKSGIIQQDAYALVNVMASYEVNKNITLQANGNNITDEKYLFNFPDAQGFYGAPANYSVAVKFKY
;
A
#
# COMPACT_ATOMS: atom_id res chain seq x y z
N MET A 1 -10.09 -45.23 8.19
CA MET A 1 -11.21 -44.58 7.49
C MET A 1 -10.68 -43.25 6.98
N LEU A 2 -10.45 -43.17 5.68
CA LEU A 2 -9.83 -42.01 5.06
C LEU A 2 -10.84 -40.85 5.00
N ASN A 3 -10.53 -39.76 5.68
CA ASN A 3 -11.23 -38.50 5.57
C ASN A 3 -10.81 -37.83 4.25
N ILE A 4 -11.60 -37.93 3.21
CA ILE A 4 -11.43 -37.17 1.97
C ILE A 4 -12.11 -35.83 2.20
N SER A 5 -11.32 -34.82 2.53
CA SER A 5 -11.76 -33.48 2.80
C SER A 5 -12.14 -32.74 1.49
N SER A 6 -12.97 -31.75 1.60
CA SER A 6 -13.64 -30.87 0.63
C SER A 6 -12.78 -30.18 -0.44
N ARG A 7 -11.51 -30.56 -0.62
CA ARG A 7 -10.55 -29.98 -1.61
C ARG A 7 -10.87 -30.32 -3.06
N SER A 8 -11.65 -31.38 -3.34
CA SER A 8 -11.90 -31.85 -4.70
C SER A 8 -12.96 -31.04 -5.49
N PHE A 9 -13.72 -30.17 -4.82
CA PHE A 9 -14.84 -29.47 -5.48
C PHE A 9 -14.44 -28.13 -6.13
N LYS A 10 -13.35 -27.51 -5.68
CA LYS A 10 -12.89 -26.20 -6.20
C LYS A 10 -12.12 -26.32 -7.54
N LEU A 11 -11.43 -27.42 -7.78
CA LEU A 11 -10.73 -27.65 -9.05
C LEU A 11 -11.67 -27.92 -10.24
N SER A 12 -12.89 -28.40 -9.98
CA SER A 12 -13.85 -28.76 -11.05
C SER A 12 -14.47 -27.55 -11.76
N ILE A 13 -14.53 -26.39 -11.13
CA ILE A 13 -15.13 -25.17 -11.73
C ILE A 13 -14.12 -24.49 -12.69
N ILE A 14 -12.84 -24.52 -12.37
CA ILE A 14 -11.78 -23.97 -13.25
C ILE A 14 -11.62 -24.84 -14.50
N SER A 15 -11.77 -26.16 -14.37
CA SER A 15 -11.70 -27.08 -15.51
C SER A 15 -12.85 -26.93 -16.50
N LEU A 16 -14.04 -26.50 -16.04
CA LEU A 16 -15.22 -26.33 -16.90
C LEU A 16 -15.14 -25.03 -17.75
N ALA A 17 -14.50 -23.98 -17.23
CA ALA A 17 -14.31 -22.72 -17.96
C ALA A 17 -13.29 -22.85 -19.11
N ILE A 18 -12.32 -23.76 -18.98
CA ILE A 18 -11.30 -24.00 -20.02
C ILE A 18 -11.86 -24.89 -21.15
N LEU A 19 -12.79 -25.81 -20.86
CA LEU A 19 -13.37 -26.70 -21.84
C LEU A 19 -14.44 -26.03 -22.74
N SER A 20 -15.09 -24.98 -22.28
CA SER A 20 -16.07 -24.22 -23.08
C SER A 20 -15.44 -23.30 -24.14
N ALA A 21 -14.16 -22.97 -24.00
CA ALA A 21 -13.43 -22.11 -24.95
C ALA A 21 -12.96 -22.84 -26.21
N GLN A 22 -13.08 -24.17 -26.31
CA GLN A 22 -12.56 -24.94 -27.47
C GLN A 22 -13.55 -25.11 -28.62
N TYR A 23 -14.77 -24.61 -28.57
CA TYR A 23 -15.78 -24.85 -29.61
C TYR A 23 -16.04 -23.70 -30.58
N SER A 24 -15.19 -22.68 -30.67
CA SER A 24 -15.42 -21.54 -31.58
C SER A 24 -14.26 -21.20 -32.55
N PHE A 25 -13.44 -22.16 -32.94
CA PHE A 25 -12.38 -21.91 -33.91
C PHE A 25 -12.52 -22.78 -35.14
N ALA A 26 -13.20 -22.28 -36.15
CA ALA A 26 -12.93 -22.46 -37.58
C ALA A 26 -13.76 -21.45 -38.35
N GLN A 27 -13.15 -20.40 -38.88
CA GLN A 27 -13.17 -20.02 -40.31
C GLN A 27 -12.84 -18.54 -40.56
N ASP A 28 -12.02 -18.41 -41.58
CA ASP A 28 -11.81 -17.31 -42.53
C ASP A 28 -10.90 -16.14 -42.14
N THR A 29 -9.66 -16.31 -42.63
CA THR A 29 -8.76 -15.21 -42.98
C THR A 29 -9.32 -14.42 -44.20
N GLN A 30 -9.93 -13.28 -43.93
CA GLN A 30 -10.03 -12.21 -44.93
C GLN A 30 -9.28 -10.98 -44.42
N ASN A 31 -8.34 -10.52 -45.27
CA ASN A 31 -7.63 -9.25 -45.11
C ASN A 31 -8.65 -8.10 -44.97
N LEU A 32 -8.86 -7.60 -43.78
CA LEU A 32 -9.54 -6.34 -43.52
C LEU A 32 -8.48 -5.24 -43.42
N ALA A 33 -8.70 -4.20 -44.23
CA ALA A 33 -7.94 -2.97 -44.22
C ALA A 33 -7.74 -2.49 -42.78
N THR A 34 -6.52 -2.04 -42.47
CA THR A 34 -6.18 -1.36 -41.22
C THR A 34 -7.14 -0.19 -41.00
N ILE A 35 -8.18 -0.42 -40.27
CA ILE A 35 -8.96 0.69 -39.66
C ILE A 35 -8.06 1.25 -38.60
N THR A 36 -7.42 2.37 -38.88
CA THR A 36 -6.81 3.21 -37.86
C THR A 36 -7.99 3.77 -37.00
N VAL A 37 -8.39 3.02 -35.99
CA VAL A 37 -9.18 3.58 -34.93
C VAL A 37 -8.26 4.62 -34.28
N GLN A 38 -8.51 5.91 -34.51
CA GLN A 38 -8.02 6.93 -33.62
C GLN A 38 -8.61 6.56 -32.25
N ALA A 39 -7.76 5.96 -31.43
CA ALA A 39 -8.06 5.75 -30.02
C ALA A 39 -8.43 7.15 -29.50
N SER A 40 -9.66 7.30 -29.08
CA SER A 40 -10.11 8.50 -28.36
C SER A 40 -9.15 8.71 -27.18
N ASP A 41 -8.81 9.96 -26.91
CA ASP A 41 -7.96 10.42 -25.78
C ASP A 41 -8.43 9.97 -24.38
N ASP A 42 -9.44 9.09 -24.33
CA ASP A 42 -10.02 8.53 -23.11
C ASP A 42 -9.25 7.36 -22.49
N GLN A 43 -8.07 7.02 -22.99
CA GLN A 43 -7.17 6.11 -22.29
C GLN A 43 -6.47 6.82 -21.12
N ALA A 44 -7.26 7.41 -20.24
CA ALA A 44 -6.80 7.91 -18.94
C ALA A 44 -6.13 6.84 -18.07
N THR A 45 -6.21 5.58 -18.51
CA THR A 45 -5.56 4.44 -17.89
C THR A 45 -5.08 3.49 -18.95
N GLN A 46 -4.04 3.88 -19.69
CA GLN A 46 -3.33 2.91 -20.49
C GLN A 46 -2.85 1.79 -19.57
N SER A 47 -3.37 0.57 -19.78
CA SER A 47 -3.02 -0.58 -18.94
C SER A 47 -1.51 -0.83 -19.00
N SER A 48 -0.87 -0.96 -17.85
CA SER A 48 0.55 -1.26 -17.79
C SER A 48 0.86 -2.70 -18.19
N GLU A 49 -0.15 -3.60 -18.18
CA GLU A 49 -0.03 -5.00 -18.59
C GLU A 49 0.39 -5.16 -20.04
N GLN A 50 -0.04 -4.24 -20.93
CA GLN A 50 0.25 -4.32 -22.35
C GLN A 50 1.59 -3.66 -22.72
N SER A 51 2.08 -2.72 -21.91
CA SER A 51 3.26 -1.92 -22.25
C SER A 51 4.57 -2.68 -22.15
N LYS A 52 4.65 -3.75 -21.35
CA LYS A 52 5.88 -4.46 -20.97
C LYS A 52 6.99 -3.50 -20.48
N SER A 53 6.61 -2.32 -20.01
CA SER A 53 7.49 -1.23 -19.61
C SER A 53 7.52 -1.08 -18.10
N TYR A 54 8.58 -0.46 -17.58
CA TYR A 54 8.72 -0.07 -16.17
C TYR A 54 8.17 1.34 -15.90
N ILE A 55 7.55 1.97 -16.88
CA ILE A 55 6.95 3.30 -16.77
C ILE A 55 5.56 3.34 -17.39
N VAL A 56 4.76 4.33 -16.96
CA VAL A 56 3.57 4.82 -17.64
C VAL A 56 3.77 6.27 -17.99
N GLN A 57 3.07 6.76 -19.02
CA GLN A 57 3.27 8.12 -19.53
C GLN A 57 2.41 9.15 -18.78
N GLN A 58 1.24 8.75 -18.32
CA GLN A 58 0.22 9.63 -17.74
C GLN A 58 -0.38 9.02 -16.47
N SER A 59 -0.87 9.88 -15.58
CA SER A 59 -1.59 9.47 -14.39
C SER A 59 -2.58 10.56 -13.95
N THR A 60 -3.68 10.13 -13.35
CA THR A 60 -4.65 10.99 -12.67
C THR A 60 -4.43 11.06 -11.17
N SER A 61 -3.52 10.27 -10.62
CA SER A 61 -3.39 10.05 -9.17
C SER A 61 -2.97 11.29 -8.38
N ALA A 62 -2.26 12.24 -9.00
CA ALA A 62 -1.80 13.44 -8.31
C ALA A 62 -2.83 14.59 -8.36
N THR A 63 -3.60 14.72 -9.45
CA THR A 63 -4.33 15.96 -9.74
C THR A 63 -5.77 15.75 -10.19
N LYS A 64 -6.23 14.52 -10.33
CA LYS A 64 -7.51 14.13 -10.97
C LYS A 64 -7.64 14.59 -12.44
N LEU A 65 -6.61 15.21 -13.00
CA LEU A 65 -6.47 15.51 -14.42
C LEU A 65 -5.54 14.48 -15.05
N ASN A 66 -5.88 14.01 -16.24
CA ASN A 66 -5.03 13.08 -16.99
C ASN A 66 -3.90 13.85 -17.67
N ILE A 67 -2.80 14.04 -16.97
CA ILE A 67 -1.64 14.79 -17.45
C ILE A 67 -0.39 13.93 -17.51
N PRO A 68 0.55 14.24 -18.43
CA PRO A 68 1.82 13.54 -18.49
C PRO A 68 2.56 13.59 -17.15
N LEU A 69 3.15 12.48 -16.73
CA LEU A 69 3.92 12.43 -15.48
C LEU A 69 5.08 13.44 -15.47
N LYS A 70 5.68 13.71 -16.63
CA LYS A 70 6.69 14.73 -16.83
C LYS A 70 6.19 16.14 -16.45
N GLU A 71 4.91 16.43 -16.69
CA GLU A 71 4.30 17.73 -16.44
C GLU A 71 3.47 17.77 -15.15
N THR A 72 3.46 16.70 -14.38
CA THR A 72 2.84 16.64 -13.05
C THR A 72 3.75 17.29 -12.02
N PRO A 73 3.34 18.37 -11.32
CA PRO A 73 4.21 19.10 -10.40
C PRO A 73 4.28 18.45 -9.01
N GLN A 74 4.45 17.13 -8.97
CA GLN A 74 4.69 16.31 -7.78
C GLN A 74 5.48 15.06 -8.19
N THR A 75 6.24 14.50 -7.25
CA THR A 75 6.90 13.21 -7.45
C THR A 75 5.86 12.09 -7.44
N VAL A 76 5.81 11.32 -8.53
CA VAL A 76 4.96 10.14 -8.68
C VAL A 76 5.83 8.95 -9.04
N ASN A 77 5.78 7.89 -8.23
CA ASN A 77 6.40 6.61 -8.51
C ASN A 77 5.34 5.62 -8.99
N VAL A 78 5.65 4.86 -10.02
CA VAL A 78 4.76 3.84 -10.55
C VAL A 78 5.48 2.50 -10.57
N VAL A 79 4.85 1.48 -9.99
CA VAL A 79 5.27 0.08 -10.10
C VAL A 79 4.31 -0.61 -11.05
N THR A 80 4.79 -0.89 -12.26
CA THR A 80 3.99 -1.46 -13.37
C THR A 80 3.79 -2.96 -13.21
N ARG A 81 2.81 -3.52 -13.93
CA ARG A 81 2.58 -4.98 -13.97
C ARG A 81 3.85 -5.76 -14.36
N GLN A 82 4.65 -5.21 -15.27
CA GLN A 82 5.89 -5.87 -15.69
C GLN A 82 6.91 -6.00 -14.54
N GLN A 83 7.05 -4.97 -13.69
CA GLN A 83 7.91 -5.03 -12.49
C GLN A 83 7.37 -6.03 -11.47
N LEU A 84 6.04 -6.03 -11.24
CA LEU A 84 5.39 -6.97 -10.34
C LEU A 84 5.63 -8.42 -10.77
N ASP A 85 5.48 -8.70 -12.06
CA ASP A 85 5.66 -10.04 -12.64
C ASP A 85 7.13 -10.50 -12.67
N ASP A 86 8.06 -9.60 -12.97
CA ASP A 86 9.49 -9.91 -13.07
C ASP A 86 10.09 -10.28 -11.71
N PHE A 87 9.74 -9.55 -10.68
CA PHE A 87 10.29 -9.75 -9.33
C PHE A 87 9.37 -10.52 -8.39
N ALA A 88 8.25 -11.06 -8.90
CA ALA A 88 7.25 -11.81 -8.13
C ALA A 88 6.79 -11.05 -6.87
N LEU A 89 6.47 -9.74 -7.04
CA LEU A 89 6.02 -8.87 -5.95
C LEU A 89 4.52 -9.10 -5.71
N ASN A 90 4.17 -10.08 -4.90
CA ASN A 90 2.82 -10.60 -4.77
C ASN A 90 1.93 -9.86 -3.76
N SER A 91 2.50 -8.99 -2.92
CA SER A 91 1.75 -8.22 -1.94
C SER A 91 2.07 -6.74 -2.03
N THR A 92 1.13 -5.88 -1.63
CA THR A 92 1.37 -4.42 -1.54
C THR A 92 2.60 -4.11 -0.68
N ARG A 93 2.83 -4.86 0.40
CA ARG A 93 4.03 -4.76 1.24
C ARG A 93 5.33 -4.96 0.45
N GLU A 94 5.41 -6.01 -0.38
CA GLU A 94 6.57 -6.27 -1.23
C GLU A 94 6.74 -5.22 -2.32
N VAL A 95 5.65 -4.75 -2.91
CA VAL A 95 5.67 -3.69 -3.92
C VAL A 95 6.24 -2.41 -3.33
N LEU A 96 5.72 -1.96 -2.18
CA LEU A 96 6.10 -0.69 -1.57
C LEU A 96 7.53 -0.68 -1.04
N ARG A 97 8.10 -1.82 -0.65
CA ARG A 97 9.53 -1.95 -0.34
C ARG A 97 10.44 -1.61 -1.52
N ASN A 98 9.93 -1.72 -2.73
CA ASN A 98 10.66 -1.40 -3.97
C ASN A 98 10.38 0.03 -4.48
N VAL A 99 9.51 0.80 -3.81
CA VAL A 99 9.26 2.20 -4.14
C VAL A 99 10.30 3.09 -3.44
N PRO A 100 11.05 3.90 -4.17
CA PRO A 100 12.07 4.77 -3.58
C PRO A 100 11.50 5.67 -2.46
N GLY A 101 12.20 5.73 -1.32
CA GLY A 101 11.82 6.57 -0.19
C GLY A 101 10.50 6.18 0.50
N VAL A 102 9.99 4.98 0.24
CA VAL A 102 8.93 4.35 1.04
C VAL A 102 9.55 3.33 1.98
N ILE A 103 9.21 3.44 3.24
CA ILE A 103 9.61 2.51 4.29
C ILE A 103 8.40 1.66 4.65
N VAL A 104 8.61 0.37 4.73
CA VAL A 104 7.60 -0.62 5.15
C VAL A 104 7.94 -1.04 6.56
N SER A 105 7.13 -0.60 7.52
CA SER A 105 7.25 -0.93 8.94
C SER A 105 6.22 -1.99 9.30
N ASN A 106 6.65 -3.21 9.51
CA ASN A 106 5.78 -4.25 10.04
C ASN A 106 5.62 -4.03 11.54
N GLN A 107 4.38 -3.84 12.00
CA GLN A 107 4.08 -3.79 13.43
C GLN A 107 4.22 -5.19 14.05
N GLU A 108 3.71 -6.16 13.31
CA GLU A 108 3.86 -7.61 13.56
C GLU A 108 3.64 -8.38 12.23
N THR A 109 3.29 -9.66 12.33
CA THR A 109 3.10 -10.51 11.14
C THR A 109 2.01 -10.01 10.19
N ASP A 110 0.93 -9.44 10.69
CA ASP A 110 -0.28 -9.12 9.90
C ASP A 110 -0.46 -7.64 9.62
N ARG A 111 -0.16 -6.72 10.57
CA ARG A 111 -0.31 -5.28 10.38
C ARG A 111 0.96 -4.63 9.88
N THR A 112 0.80 -3.67 8.99
CA THR A 112 1.91 -2.93 8.39
C THR A 112 1.60 -1.45 8.34
N THR A 113 2.56 -0.63 8.72
CA THR A 113 2.56 0.82 8.49
C THR A 113 3.51 1.15 7.36
N TYR A 114 3.08 2.02 6.46
CA TYR A 114 3.91 2.55 5.39
C TYR A 114 4.29 3.99 5.71
N LEU A 115 5.52 4.37 5.44
CA LEU A 115 5.99 5.73 5.65
C LEU A 115 6.65 6.27 4.39
N ALA A 116 6.48 7.56 4.16
CA ALA A 116 7.22 8.29 3.14
C ALA A 116 7.59 9.68 3.68
N ARG A 117 8.79 10.14 3.32
CA ARG A 117 9.30 11.44 3.81
C ARG A 117 9.25 11.58 5.35
N GLY A 118 9.34 10.46 6.10
CA GLY A 118 9.33 10.43 7.57
C GLY A 118 7.94 10.43 8.22
N PHE A 119 6.85 10.51 7.45
CA PHE A 119 5.46 10.50 7.93
C PHE A 119 4.72 9.24 7.49
N GLU A 120 3.70 8.84 8.23
CA GLU A 120 2.87 7.66 7.91
C GLU A 120 2.03 7.92 6.66
N ILE A 121 1.89 6.89 5.81
CA ILE A 121 0.99 6.93 4.66
C ILE A 121 -0.38 6.45 5.14
N SER A 122 -1.27 7.39 5.32
CA SER A 122 -2.66 7.14 5.73
C SER A 122 -3.64 7.07 4.55
N ASN A 123 -3.23 7.51 3.37
CA ASN A 123 -4.06 7.54 2.16
C ASN A 123 -3.78 6.34 1.26
N VAL A 124 -4.72 5.39 1.25
CA VAL A 124 -4.73 4.26 0.32
C VAL A 124 -6.00 4.32 -0.51
N LEU A 125 -5.83 4.48 -1.82
CA LEU A 125 -6.91 4.65 -2.80
C LEU A 125 -6.97 3.43 -3.72
N VAL A 126 -8.14 3.21 -4.29
CA VAL A 126 -8.32 2.32 -5.43
C VAL A 126 -9.00 3.12 -6.54
N ASP A 127 -8.39 3.15 -7.74
CA ASP A 127 -8.84 3.96 -8.87
C ASP A 127 -9.07 5.45 -8.53
N GLY A 128 -8.23 6.00 -7.63
CA GLY A 128 -8.26 7.41 -7.23
C GLY A 128 -9.33 7.78 -6.20
N VAL A 129 -9.97 6.79 -5.55
CA VAL A 129 -10.99 7.02 -4.54
C VAL A 129 -10.66 6.24 -3.26
N GLY A 130 -10.77 6.88 -2.09
CA GLY A 130 -10.37 6.32 -0.80
C GLY A 130 -11.47 6.35 0.25
N PHE A 131 -11.39 5.44 1.18
CA PHE A 131 -12.28 5.38 2.34
C PHE A 131 -11.76 6.26 3.48
N PRO A 132 -12.62 6.67 4.46
CA PRO A 132 -12.14 7.27 5.68
C PRO A 132 -11.11 6.39 6.38
N LEU A 133 -10.17 7.02 7.07
CA LEU A 133 -9.16 6.29 7.83
C LEU A 133 -9.83 5.37 8.86
N GLU A 134 -9.39 4.13 8.92
CA GLU A 134 -9.80 3.22 9.99
C GLU A 134 -9.22 3.69 11.32
N SER A 135 -9.87 3.32 12.44
CA SER A 135 -9.33 3.52 13.77
C SER A 135 -7.96 2.81 13.86
N TYR A 136 -6.96 3.49 14.42
CA TYR A 136 -5.57 3.01 14.57
C TYR A 136 -4.65 3.07 13.33
N ASN A 137 -5.07 3.60 12.18
CA ASN A 137 -4.21 3.84 11.00
C ASN A 137 -3.37 2.64 10.51
N TYR A 138 -3.76 1.40 10.82
CA TYR A 138 -3.03 0.22 10.36
C TYR A 138 -3.58 -0.29 9.03
N ASN A 139 -2.71 -0.50 8.08
CA ASN A 139 -3.04 -1.22 6.85
C ASN A 139 -3.07 -2.72 7.14
N ASN A 140 -4.20 -3.20 7.67
CA ASN A 140 -4.40 -4.61 7.98
C ASN A 140 -4.69 -5.46 6.74
N ASP A 141 -5.01 -4.82 5.63
CA ASP A 141 -5.56 -5.51 4.47
C ASP A 141 -4.45 -6.14 3.62
N ASN A 142 -3.26 -5.52 3.54
CA ASN A 142 -2.13 -5.94 2.69
C ASN A 142 -2.59 -6.66 1.39
N PRO A 143 -3.34 -5.96 0.52
CA PRO A 143 -3.97 -6.59 -0.63
C PRO A 143 -2.93 -7.18 -1.58
N ASP A 144 -3.32 -8.27 -2.22
CA ASP A 144 -2.48 -8.96 -3.18
C ASP A 144 -2.34 -8.14 -4.48
N SER A 145 -1.12 -7.98 -4.96
CA SER A 145 -0.82 -7.19 -6.17
C SER A 145 -1.41 -7.79 -7.43
N PHE A 146 -1.75 -9.08 -7.42
CA PHE A 146 -2.38 -9.76 -8.57
C PHE A 146 -3.75 -9.17 -8.93
N LEU A 147 -4.44 -8.54 -7.98
CA LEU A 147 -5.74 -7.89 -8.21
C LEU A 147 -5.64 -6.60 -9.03
N PHE A 148 -4.44 -6.02 -9.19
CA PHE A 148 -4.22 -4.70 -9.76
C PHE A 148 -3.36 -4.74 -11.02
N ASP A 149 -3.55 -3.76 -11.89
CA ASP A 149 -2.69 -3.49 -13.05
C ASP A 149 -1.36 -2.90 -12.61
N ARG A 150 -1.39 -1.92 -11.70
CA ARG A 150 -0.21 -1.23 -11.18
C ARG A 150 -0.49 -0.55 -9.85
N ILE A 151 0.56 -0.12 -9.18
CA ILE A 151 0.49 0.68 -7.95
C ILE A 151 1.25 1.98 -8.18
N GLU A 152 0.59 3.09 -7.88
CA GLU A 152 1.13 4.44 -8.00
C GLU A 152 1.29 5.06 -6.61
N VAL A 153 2.39 5.76 -6.37
CA VAL A 153 2.67 6.44 -5.10
C VAL A 153 2.97 7.90 -5.38
N VAL A 154 2.06 8.77 -4.98
CA VAL A 154 2.19 10.23 -5.09
C VAL A 154 2.77 10.76 -3.79
N LYS A 155 3.93 11.41 -3.84
CA LYS A 155 4.64 11.92 -2.65
C LYS A 155 4.11 13.28 -2.20
N GLY A 156 4.12 13.50 -0.88
CA GLY A 156 3.66 14.75 -0.25
C GLY A 156 2.19 14.76 0.12
N ALA A 157 1.67 15.91 0.53
CA ALA A 157 0.27 16.09 0.89
C ALA A 157 -0.65 15.94 -0.32
N ASP A 158 -1.83 15.35 -0.10
CA ASP A 158 -2.81 15.06 -1.15
C ASP A 158 -4.10 15.90 -0.97
N ALA A 159 -4.03 17.15 -1.36
CA ALA A 159 -5.15 18.07 -1.24
C ALA A 159 -6.34 17.66 -2.13
N LEU A 160 -6.10 17.20 -3.37
CA LEU A 160 -7.13 17.07 -4.40
C LEU A 160 -7.87 15.73 -4.42
N ASN A 161 -7.27 14.63 -3.92
CA ASN A 161 -7.93 13.33 -3.93
C ASN A 161 -8.77 13.08 -2.69
N ASN A 162 -8.15 12.99 -1.52
CA ASN A 162 -8.86 12.68 -0.28
C ASN A 162 -8.92 13.89 0.67
N GLY A 163 -7.81 14.63 0.80
CA GLY A 163 -7.70 15.78 1.69
C GLY A 163 -7.64 15.45 3.18
N VAL A 164 -7.98 14.23 3.59
CA VAL A 164 -7.88 13.76 4.97
C VAL A 164 -6.75 12.75 5.09
N GLY A 165 -5.74 13.04 5.92
CA GLY A 165 -4.60 12.16 6.13
C GLY A 165 -3.34 12.91 6.56
N ASP A 166 -2.19 12.25 6.40
CA ASP A 166 -0.88 12.78 6.75
C ASP A 166 -0.12 13.25 5.50
N PRO A 167 0.84 14.20 5.63
CA PRO A 167 1.50 14.85 4.49
C PRO A 167 2.66 14.01 3.91
N SER A 168 2.51 12.71 3.84
CA SER A 168 3.55 11.74 3.48
C SER A 168 3.55 11.32 2.02
N ALA A 169 2.54 10.55 1.66
CA ALA A 169 2.24 10.11 0.30
C ALA A 169 0.81 9.57 0.21
N THR A 170 0.36 9.33 -1.02
CA THR A 170 -0.87 8.61 -1.34
C THR A 170 -0.52 7.39 -2.16
N ILE A 171 -0.98 6.21 -1.75
CA ILE A 171 -0.89 4.97 -2.51
C ILE A 171 -2.18 4.83 -3.31
N ASN A 172 -2.09 4.69 -4.63
CA ASN A 172 -3.24 4.44 -5.49
C ASN A 172 -3.05 3.12 -6.26
N MET A 173 -3.92 2.16 -6.00
CA MET A 173 -3.94 0.85 -6.64
C MET A 173 -4.91 0.90 -7.83
N ILE A 174 -4.41 0.69 -9.04
CA ILE A 174 -5.20 0.74 -10.27
C ILE A 174 -5.67 -0.67 -10.61
N ARG A 175 -6.99 -0.87 -10.71
CA ARG A 175 -7.59 -2.17 -11.03
C ARG A 175 -7.27 -2.62 -12.44
N LYS A 176 -7.17 -3.92 -12.63
CA LYS A 176 -7.21 -4.55 -13.94
C LYS A 176 -8.52 -4.23 -14.66
N ARG A 177 -8.49 -4.16 -16.00
CA ARG A 177 -9.67 -3.91 -16.84
C ARG A 177 -9.85 -5.06 -17.82
N PRO A 178 -11.10 -5.35 -18.26
CA PRO A 178 -11.36 -6.29 -19.33
C PRO A 178 -10.71 -5.88 -20.65
N THR A 179 -10.32 -6.87 -21.45
CA THR A 179 -9.65 -6.69 -22.75
C THR A 179 -10.57 -7.02 -23.92
N GLN A 180 -10.31 -6.43 -25.09
CA GLN A 180 -11.03 -6.75 -26.33
C GLN A 180 -10.65 -8.15 -26.83
N ASP A 181 -9.34 -8.41 -26.90
CA ASP A 181 -8.81 -9.67 -27.35
C ASP A 181 -8.79 -10.69 -26.20
N LEU A 182 -8.94 -11.97 -26.54
CA LEU A 182 -8.79 -13.03 -25.57
C LEU A 182 -7.37 -13.03 -24.99
N GLN A 183 -7.28 -12.88 -23.70
CA GLN A 183 -6.06 -13.06 -22.93
C GLN A 183 -6.33 -14.08 -21.84
N ALA A 184 -5.45 -15.05 -21.71
CA ALA A 184 -5.52 -16.03 -20.65
C ALA A 184 -4.11 -16.26 -20.09
N SER A 185 -3.99 -16.30 -18.78
CA SER A 185 -2.74 -16.63 -18.11
C SER A 185 -2.99 -17.59 -16.95
N PHE A 186 -2.00 -18.43 -16.73
CA PHE A 186 -1.91 -19.31 -15.57
C PHE A 186 -0.49 -19.29 -15.04
N ASN A 187 -0.31 -19.19 -13.73
CA ASN A 187 0.97 -19.26 -13.06
C ASN A 187 0.90 -20.26 -11.92
N ALA A 188 1.91 -21.13 -11.83
CA ALA A 188 2.11 -22.03 -10.70
C ALA A 188 3.52 -21.86 -10.19
N SER A 189 3.68 -21.57 -8.90
CA SER A 189 4.98 -21.39 -8.26
C SER A 189 5.13 -22.21 -6.98
N TYR A 190 6.37 -22.56 -6.68
CA TYR A 190 6.78 -23.23 -5.45
C TYR A 190 8.03 -22.54 -4.89
N GLY A 191 8.05 -22.30 -3.60
CA GLY A 191 9.14 -21.55 -2.95
C GLY A 191 9.56 -22.12 -1.60
N SER A 192 10.49 -21.42 -0.96
CA SER A 192 10.94 -21.67 0.40
C SER A 192 9.74 -21.74 1.34
N TRP A 193 9.90 -22.51 2.43
CA TRP A 193 8.85 -22.74 3.44
C TRP A 193 7.58 -23.34 2.85
N ASN A 194 7.71 -24.28 1.91
CA ASN A 194 6.60 -24.97 1.25
C ASN A 194 5.57 -24.05 0.60
N THR A 195 5.95 -22.78 0.31
CA THR A 195 5.02 -21.82 -0.29
C THR A 195 4.62 -22.29 -1.67
N GLN A 196 3.32 -22.49 -1.86
CA GLN A 196 2.70 -22.83 -3.14
C GLN A 196 1.75 -21.71 -3.54
N ARG A 197 1.82 -21.27 -4.80
CA ARG A 197 0.94 -20.23 -5.30
C ARG A 197 0.46 -20.57 -6.71
N TYR A 198 -0.85 -20.41 -6.92
CA TYR A 198 -1.52 -20.60 -8.19
C TYR A 198 -2.29 -19.34 -8.55
N GLU A 199 -2.20 -18.92 -9.80
CA GLU A 199 -2.90 -17.74 -10.32
C GLU A 199 -3.54 -18.09 -11.67
N ALA A 200 -4.73 -17.56 -11.91
CA ALA A 200 -5.41 -17.68 -13.19
C ALA A 200 -6.11 -16.36 -13.54
N ASP A 201 -6.05 -15.95 -14.79
CA ASP A 201 -6.65 -14.71 -15.28
C ASP A 201 -7.12 -14.91 -16.71
N VAL A 202 -8.38 -14.62 -16.98
CA VAL A 202 -8.99 -14.72 -18.30
C VAL A 202 -9.81 -13.47 -18.58
N SER A 203 -9.55 -12.84 -19.71
CA SER A 203 -10.21 -11.62 -20.16
C SER A 203 -10.52 -11.68 -21.65
N SER A 204 -11.69 -11.22 -22.06
CA SER A 204 -12.10 -11.21 -23.48
C SER A 204 -13.31 -10.32 -23.71
N ALA A 205 -13.55 -9.95 -24.98
CA ALA A 205 -14.87 -9.57 -25.43
C ALA A 205 -15.86 -10.73 -25.27
N LEU A 206 -17.06 -10.42 -24.76
CA LEU A 206 -18.17 -11.37 -24.57
C LEU A 206 -19.18 -11.30 -25.73
N THR A 207 -19.13 -10.21 -26.52
CA THR A 207 -19.96 -10.01 -27.70
C THR A 207 -19.10 -9.85 -28.97
N GLN A 208 -19.63 -10.19 -30.11
CA GLN A 208 -18.90 -10.14 -31.37
C GLN A 208 -18.47 -8.72 -31.77
N ASP A 209 -19.24 -7.72 -31.37
CA ASP A 209 -18.93 -6.31 -31.62
C ASP A 209 -17.94 -5.72 -30.57
N GLY A 210 -17.51 -6.52 -29.59
CA GLY A 210 -16.59 -6.12 -28.55
C GLY A 210 -17.15 -5.12 -27.54
N LYS A 211 -18.45 -4.79 -27.62
CA LYS A 211 -19.07 -3.80 -26.72
C LYS A 211 -19.22 -4.26 -25.29
N ILE A 212 -19.34 -5.56 -25.07
CA ILE A 212 -19.34 -6.13 -23.72
C ILE A 212 -18.09 -6.96 -23.55
N ARG A 213 -17.31 -6.66 -22.53
CA ARG A 213 -16.05 -7.32 -22.19
C ARG A 213 -16.10 -7.83 -20.75
N GLY A 214 -15.45 -8.95 -20.48
CA GLY A 214 -15.40 -9.54 -19.15
C GLY A 214 -14.01 -9.99 -18.78
N ARG A 215 -13.70 -9.96 -17.51
CA ARG A 215 -12.47 -10.50 -16.93
C ARG A 215 -12.79 -11.24 -15.65
N VAL A 216 -12.19 -12.42 -15.48
CA VAL A 216 -12.25 -13.22 -14.25
C VAL A 216 -10.84 -13.63 -13.90
N PHE A 217 -10.46 -13.43 -12.65
CA PHE A 217 -9.13 -13.74 -12.18
C PHE A 217 -9.15 -14.20 -10.73
N GLY A 218 -8.15 -14.99 -10.34
CA GLY A 218 -8.04 -15.45 -8.96
C GLY A 218 -6.67 -16.03 -8.65
N TYR A 219 -6.38 -16.12 -7.36
CA TYR A 219 -5.16 -16.71 -6.84
C TYR A 219 -5.43 -17.51 -5.57
N GLU A 220 -4.56 -18.46 -5.32
CA GLU A 220 -4.46 -19.20 -4.05
C GLU A 220 -2.99 -19.33 -3.67
N GLN A 221 -2.66 -19.08 -2.43
CA GLN A 221 -1.32 -19.23 -1.86
C GLN A 221 -1.43 -19.90 -0.49
N THR A 222 -0.61 -20.92 -0.27
CA THR A 222 -0.43 -21.57 1.02
C THR A 222 1.06 -21.76 1.30
N GLY A 223 1.46 -21.70 2.56
CA GLY A 223 2.84 -21.95 2.94
C GLY A 223 3.09 -21.68 4.41
N ASP A 224 4.22 -22.22 4.86
CA ASP A 224 4.79 -21.91 6.16
C ASP A 224 5.53 -20.56 6.08
N SER A 225 6.15 -20.15 7.17
CA SER A 225 7.00 -18.96 7.25
C SER A 225 8.41 -19.34 7.70
N TYR A 226 9.34 -18.37 7.60
CA TYR A 226 10.62 -18.48 8.30
C TYR A 226 10.46 -18.28 9.82
N LEU A 227 9.34 -17.69 10.28
CA LEU A 227 9.01 -17.56 11.69
C LEU A 227 8.40 -18.87 12.20
N ASP A 228 8.87 -19.33 13.35
CA ASP A 228 8.35 -20.53 14.02
C ASP A 228 6.83 -20.43 14.23
N ASN A 229 6.13 -21.53 14.01
CA ASN A 229 4.67 -21.66 14.16
C ASN A 229 3.81 -20.79 13.24
N TYR A 230 4.39 -19.89 12.43
CA TYR A 230 3.61 -19.00 11.59
C TYR A 230 3.32 -19.62 10.23
N GLU A 231 2.04 -19.76 9.93
CA GLU A 231 1.51 -20.29 8.67
C GLU A 231 0.59 -19.26 8.01
N LEU A 232 0.54 -19.22 6.69
CA LEU A 232 -0.26 -18.29 5.92
C LEU A 232 -1.01 -18.96 4.78
N GLU A 233 -2.32 -18.78 4.74
CA GLU A 233 -3.21 -19.14 3.63
C GLU A 233 -3.88 -17.88 3.08
N LYS A 234 -3.73 -17.62 1.78
CA LYS A 234 -4.36 -16.50 1.08
C LYS A 234 -5.07 -16.99 -0.16
N ASN A 235 -6.26 -16.48 -0.40
CA ASN A 235 -6.92 -16.63 -1.69
C ASN A 235 -7.69 -15.37 -2.06
N GLY A 236 -7.85 -15.16 -3.36
CA GLY A 236 -8.62 -14.04 -3.87
C GLY A 236 -9.23 -14.35 -5.22
N PHE A 237 -10.37 -13.74 -5.46
CA PHE A 237 -11.12 -13.86 -6.70
C PHE A 237 -11.63 -12.48 -7.11
N GLY A 238 -11.67 -12.22 -8.41
CA GLY A 238 -12.25 -11.01 -8.99
C GLY A 238 -12.98 -11.29 -10.29
N ALA A 239 -14.05 -10.54 -10.51
CA ALA A 239 -14.80 -10.53 -11.76
C ALA A 239 -15.15 -9.08 -12.12
N ILE A 240 -14.89 -8.70 -13.37
CA ILE A 240 -15.14 -7.34 -13.87
C ILE A 240 -15.86 -7.46 -15.22
N ILE A 241 -16.87 -6.65 -15.41
CA ILE A 241 -17.56 -6.48 -16.69
C ILE A 241 -17.49 -5.01 -17.12
N GLU A 242 -17.28 -4.78 -18.38
CA GLU A 242 -17.38 -3.49 -19.05
C GLU A 242 -18.38 -3.57 -20.18
N ALA A 243 -19.19 -2.53 -20.35
CA ALA A 243 -20.17 -2.43 -21.40
C ALA A 243 -20.17 -1.01 -22.02
N ASP A 244 -19.90 -0.91 -23.31
CA ASP A 244 -20.13 0.30 -24.09
C ASP A 244 -21.63 0.40 -24.36
N LEU A 245 -22.38 1.06 -23.41
CA LEU A 245 -23.85 1.18 -23.49
C LEU A 245 -24.24 2.01 -24.71
N THR A 246 -23.43 3.02 -25.04
CA THR A 246 -23.47 3.80 -26.27
C THR A 246 -22.04 4.14 -26.69
N ASP A 247 -21.85 4.75 -27.85
CA ASP A 247 -20.52 5.21 -28.30
C ASP A 247 -19.89 6.29 -27.37
N SER A 248 -20.68 6.84 -26.46
CA SER A 248 -20.26 7.89 -25.50
C SER A 248 -20.42 7.46 -24.03
N THR A 249 -20.94 6.27 -23.74
CA THR A 249 -21.24 5.80 -22.39
C THR A 249 -20.59 4.47 -22.13
N LEU A 250 -19.63 4.43 -21.20
CA LEU A 250 -19.01 3.21 -20.69
C LEU A 250 -19.51 2.92 -19.29
N PHE A 251 -20.00 1.72 -19.07
CA PHE A 251 -20.33 1.18 -17.74
C PHE A 251 -19.33 0.09 -17.36
N THR A 252 -18.81 0.15 -16.14
CA THR A 252 -17.95 -0.88 -15.56
C THR A 252 -18.53 -1.29 -14.21
N ALA A 253 -18.56 -2.59 -13.92
CA ALA A 253 -18.89 -3.09 -12.59
C ALA A 253 -18.02 -4.30 -12.27
N GLY A 254 -17.76 -4.51 -10.99
CA GLY A 254 -16.95 -5.64 -10.58
C GLY A 254 -17.11 -5.99 -9.11
N TYR A 255 -16.58 -7.15 -8.80
CA TYR A 255 -16.52 -7.73 -7.47
C TYR A 255 -15.14 -8.33 -7.24
N THR A 256 -14.62 -8.15 -6.05
CA THR A 256 -13.44 -8.88 -5.56
C THR A 256 -13.70 -9.41 -4.16
N GLU A 257 -13.18 -10.60 -3.87
CA GLU A 257 -13.14 -11.16 -2.53
C GLU A 257 -11.74 -11.70 -2.24
N THR A 258 -11.24 -11.41 -1.05
CA THR A 258 -9.97 -11.93 -0.56
C THR A 258 -10.13 -12.50 0.83
N ASN A 259 -9.45 -13.62 1.09
CA ASN A 259 -9.35 -14.25 2.39
C ASN A 259 -7.88 -14.39 2.74
N ASN A 260 -7.50 -13.87 3.90
CA ASN A 260 -6.19 -14.06 4.49
C ASN A 260 -6.40 -14.75 5.84
N LYS A 261 -5.73 -15.88 6.03
CA LYS A 261 -5.74 -16.63 7.29
C LYS A 261 -4.30 -16.83 7.73
N SER A 262 -4.00 -16.52 8.96
CA SER A 262 -2.71 -16.77 9.56
C SER A 262 -2.87 -17.50 10.89
N ASN A 263 -1.98 -18.45 11.16
CA ASN A 263 -1.89 -19.17 12.42
C ASN A 263 -0.51 -18.91 13.02
N GLY A 264 -0.38 -18.97 14.36
CA GLY A 264 0.87 -18.69 15.05
C GLY A 264 1.35 -17.24 14.88
N ASN A 265 0.42 -16.33 14.60
CA ASN A 265 0.72 -14.93 14.34
C ASN A 265 1.10 -14.14 15.59
N ASN A 266 2.01 -13.18 15.46
CA ASN A 266 2.33 -12.22 16.50
C ASN A 266 1.27 -11.11 16.58
N TRP A 267 0.96 -10.68 17.81
CA TRP A 267 0.33 -9.41 18.10
C TRP A 267 1.33 -8.52 18.85
N GLY A 268 1.89 -7.51 18.18
CA GLY A 268 3.13 -6.88 18.57
C GLY A 268 4.33 -7.72 18.12
N ALA A 269 5.51 -7.40 18.63
CA ALA A 269 6.74 -8.07 18.25
C ALA A 269 7.60 -8.42 19.48
N ASN A 270 8.76 -9.05 19.26
CA ASN A 270 9.66 -9.42 20.34
C ASN A 270 10.24 -8.19 21.03
N PRO A 271 10.30 -8.12 22.37
CA PRO A 271 11.02 -7.05 23.07
C PRO A 271 12.49 -7.04 22.63
N LEU A 272 13.02 -5.87 22.26
CA LEU A 272 14.40 -5.75 21.76
C LEU A 272 15.37 -5.22 22.80
N ILE A 273 14.93 -4.96 24.03
CA ILE A 273 15.77 -4.46 25.12
C ILE A 273 15.34 -5.14 26.43
N ASN A 274 16.30 -5.41 27.32
CA ASN A 274 16.02 -5.90 28.67
C ASN A 274 15.91 -4.74 29.68
N THR A 275 15.52 -5.03 30.92
CA THR A 275 15.38 -4.03 31.98
C THR A 275 16.71 -3.36 32.37
N GLU A 276 17.85 -3.96 32.05
CA GLU A 276 19.18 -3.39 32.28
C GLU A 276 19.62 -2.42 31.14
N GLY A 277 18.80 -2.26 30.08
CA GLY A 277 19.11 -1.39 28.96
C GLY A 277 19.99 -2.05 27.86
N GLU A 278 20.13 -3.37 27.89
CA GLU A 278 20.90 -4.11 26.91
C GLU A 278 20.01 -4.57 25.74
N GLN A 279 20.47 -4.35 24.51
CA GLN A 279 19.75 -4.83 23.32
C GLN A 279 19.78 -6.36 23.23
N LEU A 280 18.62 -6.96 22.96
CA LEU A 280 18.44 -8.39 22.81
C LEU A 280 18.65 -8.83 21.37
N ASP A 281 19.26 -9.99 21.19
CA ASP A 281 19.46 -10.64 19.89
C ASP A 281 18.78 -12.02 19.89
N TYR A 282 17.83 -12.21 18.97
CA TYR A 282 17.12 -13.48 18.79
C TYR A 282 17.58 -14.20 17.52
N SER A 283 17.27 -15.46 17.40
CA SER A 283 17.32 -16.17 16.12
C SER A 283 16.31 -15.52 15.13
N ARG A 284 16.55 -15.64 13.82
CA ARG A 284 15.67 -15.01 12.81
C ARG A 284 14.26 -15.59 12.78
N ASP A 285 14.18 -16.88 13.12
CA ASP A 285 12.95 -17.68 13.14
C ASP A 285 12.17 -17.56 14.45
N TYR A 286 12.76 -16.92 15.48
CA TYR A 286 12.12 -16.78 16.78
C TYR A 286 10.76 -16.09 16.70
N ASN A 287 9.73 -16.80 17.17
CA ASN A 287 8.37 -16.37 17.31
C ASN A 287 7.82 -16.84 18.67
N TYR A 288 7.44 -15.91 19.55
CA TYR A 288 6.87 -16.27 20.85
C TYR A 288 5.42 -16.74 20.77
N SER A 289 4.75 -16.54 19.66
CA SER A 289 3.32 -16.83 19.52
C SER A 289 3.07 -18.31 19.39
N PRO A 290 2.13 -18.84 20.17
CA PRO A 290 1.74 -20.24 20.10
C PRO A 290 0.79 -20.52 18.94
N ASP A 291 0.69 -21.79 18.58
CA ASP A 291 -0.14 -22.35 17.50
C ASP A 291 -1.66 -22.12 17.68
N TRP A 292 -2.12 -21.81 18.89
CA TRP A 292 -3.52 -21.46 19.10
C TRP A 292 -3.88 -20.04 18.67
N THR A 293 -2.90 -19.15 18.36
CA THR A 293 -3.17 -17.81 17.85
C THR A 293 -3.53 -17.85 16.36
N TYR A 294 -4.44 -16.97 15.95
CA TYR A 294 -4.82 -16.83 14.55
C TYR A 294 -5.34 -15.43 14.23
N TRP A 295 -5.29 -15.06 12.96
CA TRP A 295 -5.84 -13.82 12.45
C TRP A 295 -6.47 -14.06 11.07
N ASP A 296 -7.80 -14.15 11.03
CA ASP A 296 -8.56 -14.40 9.82
C ASP A 296 -9.22 -13.11 9.34
N THR A 297 -8.97 -12.72 8.10
CA THR A 297 -9.57 -11.53 7.46
C THR A 297 -10.24 -11.92 6.16
N ASN A 298 -11.52 -11.55 6.00
CA ASN A 298 -12.26 -11.62 4.74
C ASN A 298 -12.62 -10.21 4.29
N ILE A 299 -12.33 -9.88 3.03
CA ILE A 299 -12.65 -8.59 2.42
C ILE A 299 -13.44 -8.82 1.16
N LYS A 300 -14.63 -8.23 1.09
CA LYS A 300 -15.47 -8.17 -0.12
C LYS A 300 -15.54 -6.74 -0.61
N ASN A 301 -15.30 -6.53 -1.88
CA ASN A 301 -15.41 -5.22 -2.49
C ASN A 301 -16.32 -5.30 -3.72
N TYR A 302 -17.30 -4.41 -3.78
CA TYR A 302 -18.22 -4.20 -4.90
C TYR A 302 -17.95 -2.80 -5.45
N PHE A 303 -17.87 -2.69 -6.76
CA PHE A 303 -17.72 -1.37 -7.37
C PHE A 303 -18.52 -1.25 -8.66
N ALA A 304 -18.90 -0.01 -8.98
CA ALA A 304 -19.53 0.34 -10.24
C ALA A 304 -19.05 1.72 -10.69
N GLU A 305 -18.90 1.90 -11.99
CA GLU A 305 -18.44 3.13 -12.61
C GLU A 305 -19.25 3.40 -13.88
N LEU A 306 -19.71 4.64 -14.04
CA LEU A 306 -20.34 5.12 -15.26
C LEU A 306 -19.55 6.31 -15.77
N GLN A 307 -19.04 6.19 -16.99
CA GLN A 307 -18.33 7.25 -17.68
C GLN A 307 -19.13 7.71 -18.87
N GLN A 308 -19.36 9.03 -18.99
CA GLN A 308 -20.13 9.65 -20.05
C GLN A 308 -19.33 10.77 -20.73
N LYS A 309 -19.10 10.68 -22.03
CA LYS A 309 -18.60 11.77 -22.85
C LYS A 309 -19.73 12.78 -23.08
N LEU A 310 -19.47 14.04 -22.74
CA LEU A 310 -20.47 15.13 -22.78
C LEU A 310 -20.32 16.02 -24.01
N GLY A 311 -19.30 15.81 -24.83
CA GLY A 311 -18.92 16.70 -25.92
C GLY A 311 -17.92 17.77 -25.51
N GLY A 312 -17.18 18.31 -26.49
CA GLY A 312 -16.13 19.32 -26.23
C GLY A 312 -15.00 18.81 -25.33
N ASP A 313 -14.68 17.51 -25.36
CA ASP A 313 -13.68 16.79 -24.53
C ASP A 313 -14.05 16.73 -23.02
N TRP A 314 -15.28 17.04 -22.66
CA TRP A 314 -15.74 16.88 -21.28
C TRP A 314 -16.23 15.45 -21.04
N VAL A 315 -15.81 14.91 -19.90
CA VAL A 315 -16.21 13.58 -19.40
C VAL A 315 -16.80 13.73 -18.02
N ALA A 316 -17.96 13.12 -17.80
CA ALA A 316 -18.52 12.90 -16.47
C ALA A 316 -18.23 11.46 -16.05
N LYS A 317 -17.73 11.27 -14.84
CA LYS A 317 -17.48 9.97 -14.24
C LYS A 317 -18.17 9.88 -12.89
N LEU A 318 -19.05 8.90 -12.73
CA LEU A 318 -19.65 8.53 -11.45
C LEU A 318 -19.08 7.17 -11.02
N SER A 319 -18.53 7.10 -9.85
CA SER A 319 -18.05 5.83 -9.26
C SER A 319 -18.67 5.59 -7.90
N TYR A 320 -18.90 4.32 -7.58
CA TYR A 320 -19.35 3.83 -6.29
C TYR A 320 -18.54 2.59 -5.91
N ASP A 321 -18.09 2.54 -4.66
CA ASP A 321 -17.41 1.39 -4.06
C ASP A 321 -18.01 1.07 -2.69
N GLU A 322 -18.13 -0.22 -2.38
CA GLU A 322 -18.47 -0.73 -1.06
C GLU A 322 -17.48 -1.83 -0.68
N LYS A 323 -16.78 -1.64 0.44
CA LYS A 323 -15.87 -2.61 1.04
C LYS A 323 -16.47 -3.12 2.36
N HIS A 324 -16.60 -4.43 2.49
CA HIS A 324 -16.98 -5.08 3.73
C HIS A 324 -15.82 -5.95 4.20
N THR A 325 -15.27 -5.62 5.35
CA THR A 325 -14.17 -6.35 5.99
C THR A 325 -14.68 -7.00 7.27
N THR A 326 -14.48 -8.30 7.40
CA THR A 326 -14.71 -9.04 8.66
C THR A 326 -13.40 -9.64 9.12
N ARG A 327 -13.11 -9.52 10.42
CA ARG A 327 -11.92 -10.12 11.04
C ARG A 327 -12.34 -10.93 12.26
N ASN A 328 -11.69 -12.08 12.42
CA ASN A 328 -11.77 -12.89 13.62
C ASN A 328 -10.33 -13.20 14.03
N SER A 329 -9.96 -12.83 15.24
CA SER A 329 -8.59 -13.05 15.71
C SER A 329 -8.55 -13.54 17.15
N LYS A 330 -7.59 -14.39 17.44
CA LYS A 330 -7.22 -14.86 18.76
C LYS A 330 -5.74 -14.61 18.94
N LEU A 331 -5.39 -13.69 19.80
CA LEU A 331 -4.10 -13.04 19.82
C LEU A 331 -3.43 -13.13 21.17
N LEU A 332 -2.11 -13.07 21.17
CA LEU A 332 -1.30 -12.94 22.37
C LEU A 332 -0.34 -11.76 22.20
N PHE A 333 -0.49 -10.73 23.05
CA PHE A 333 0.45 -9.60 23.12
C PHE A 333 1.44 -9.78 24.25
N LEU A 334 2.70 -9.51 23.97
CA LEU A 334 3.77 -9.52 24.93
C LEU A 334 4.10 -8.08 25.33
N SER A 335 3.83 -7.70 26.59
CA SER A 335 4.05 -6.36 27.12
C SER A 335 5.22 -6.34 28.10
N GLY A 336 5.97 -5.24 28.12
CA GLY A 336 7.13 -5.03 29.01
C GLY A 336 8.44 -5.54 28.42
N ASN A 337 9.51 -5.33 29.18
CA ASN A 337 10.86 -5.76 28.80
C ASN A 337 11.35 -6.84 29.77
N PRO A 338 11.98 -7.93 29.29
CA PRO A 338 12.44 -8.98 30.17
C PRO A 338 13.59 -8.51 31.08
N SER A 339 13.68 -9.11 32.26
CA SER A 339 14.88 -9.00 33.10
C SER A 339 16.11 -9.60 32.37
N ALA A 340 17.31 -9.25 32.82
CA ALA A 340 18.55 -9.73 32.18
C ALA A 340 18.68 -11.27 32.17
N ASP A 341 18.05 -11.95 33.13
CA ASP A 341 17.99 -13.41 33.21
C ASP A 341 16.78 -14.01 32.46
N GLY A 342 15.96 -13.18 31.82
CA GLY A 342 14.78 -13.59 31.04
C GLY A 342 13.59 -14.11 31.88
N THR A 343 13.68 -14.10 33.19
CA THR A 343 12.70 -14.79 34.08
C THR A 343 11.54 -13.92 34.55
N SER A 344 11.58 -12.62 34.29
CA SER A 344 10.57 -11.65 34.74
C SER A 344 10.49 -10.42 33.83
N GLY A 345 9.60 -9.48 34.13
CA GLY A 345 9.48 -8.21 33.41
C GLY A 345 8.51 -8.21 32.23
N VAL A 346 7.98 -9.36 31.85
CA VAL A 346 7.07 -9.52 30.72
C VAL A 346 5.69 -9.97 31.17
N TYR A 347 4.66 -9.45 30.53
CA TYR A 347 3.25 -9.73 30.81
C TYR A 347 2.56 -10.19 29.52
N LEU A 348 1.72 -11.21 29.65
CA LEU A 348 0.94 -11.78 28.55
C LEU A 348 -0.47 -11.20 28.56
N TRP A 349 -0.90 -10.69 27.42
CA TRP A 349 -2.23 -10.15 27.20
C TRP A 349 -2.92 -10.94 26.08
N PRO A 350 -3.65 -12.01 26.41
CA PRO A 350 -4.45 -12.72 25.44
C PRO A 350 -5.75 -11.97 25.14
N GLY A 351 -6.13 -11.88 23.86
CA GLY A 351 -7.35 -11.22 23.41
C GLY A 351 -7.98 -11.94 22.22
N ILE A 352 -9.31 -11.95 22.18
CA ILE A 352 -10.10 -12.30 21.00
C ILE A 352 -10.75 -11.03 20.50
N TYR A 353 -10.69 -10.79 19.17
CA TYR A 353 -11.33 -9.65 18.53
C TYR A 353 -12.15 -10.10 17.35
N VAL A 354 -13.36 -9.54 17.26
CA VAL A 354 -14.31 -9.78 16.18
C VAL A 354 -14.69 -8.44 15.58
N ASP A 355 -14.28 -8.21 14.34
CA ASP A 355 -14.52 -6.96 13.62
C ASP A 355 -15.54 -7.15 12.50
N ASP A 356 -16.44 -6.18 12.35
CA ASP A 356 -17.29 -5.97 11.18
C ASP A 356 -17.19 -4.51 10.76
N ASN A 357 -16.58 -4.26 9.59
CA ASN A 357 -16.33 -2.93 9.08
C ASN A 357 -16.92 -2.78 7.68
N LYS A 358 -17.79 -1.77 7.49
CA LYS A 358 -18.43 -1.45 6.21
C LYS A 358 -18.07 -0.06 5.77
N ALA A 359 -17.26 0.03 4.72
CA ALA A 359 -16.87 1.29 4.11
C ALA A 359 -17.55 1.46 2.75
N ARG A 360 -18.09 2.64 2.50
CA ARG A 360 -18.79 3.03 1.26
C ARG A 360 -18.27 4.35 0.77
N GLN A 361 -18.22 4.50 -0.54
CA GLN A 361 -17.83 5.77 -1.15
C GLN A 361 -18.52 5.98 -2.48
N ALA A 362 -18.73 7.24 -2.82
CA ALA A 362 -19.20 7.68 -4.14
C ALA A 362 -18.42 8.91 -4.58
N ASN A 363 -18.09 8.98 -5.86
CA ASN A 363 -17.40 10.13 -6.43
C ASN A 363 -18.07 10.51 -7.75
N LEU A 364 -18.39 11.80 -7.91
CA LEU A 364 -18.86 12.39 -9.16
C LEU A 364 -17.80 13.39 -9.61
N ASN A 365 -17.22 13.16 -10.77
CA ASN A 365 -16.18 13.98 -11.37
C ASN A 365 -16.58 14.46 -12.75
N PHE A 366 -16.32 15.71 -13.05
CA PHE A 366 -16.39 16.30 -14.39
C PHE A 366 -15.00 16.81 -14.75
N SER A 367 -14.44 16.35 -15.83
CA SER A 367 -13.12 16.80 -16.32
C SER A 367 -13.17 17.07 -17.82
N GLY A 368 -12.39 18.01 -18.26
CA GLY A 368 -12.37 18.37 -19.68
C GLY A 368 -11.52 19.60 -19.96
N THR A 369 -11.64 20.09 -21.19
CA THR A 369 -10.92 21.28 -21.64
C THR A 369 -11.87 22.45 -21.90
N TYR A 370 -11.36 23.67 -21.75
CA TYR A 370 -12.08 24.89 -22.04
C TYR A 370 -11.18 25.95 -22.68
N PRO A 371 -11.70 26.76 -23.62
CA PRO A 371 -10.93 27.84 -24.22
C PRO A 371 -10.96 29.11 -23.35
N LEU A 372 -9.80 29.72 -23.14
CA LEU A 372 -9.65 31.00 -22.47
C LEU A 372 -8.40 31.70 -23.01
N PHE A 373 -8.49 33.01 -23.34
CA PHE A 373 -7.37 33.81 -23.86
C PHE A 373 -6.65 33.20 -25.07
N GLY A 374 -7.37 32.46 -25.92
CA GLY A 374 -6.81 31.84 -27.11
C GLY A 374 -6.07 30.54 -26.90
N GLN A 375 -5.98 30.06 -25.65
CA GLN A 375 -5.39 28.78 -25.27
C GLN A 375 -6.48 27.81 -24.82
N ARG A 376 -6.18 26.49 -24.86
CA ARG A 376 -7.03 25.44 -24.26
C ARG A 376 -6.45 25.10 -22.89
N HIS A 377 -7.30 25.08 -21.90
CA HIS A 377 -6.98 24.79 -20.51
C HIS A 377 -7.72 23.52 -20.08
N GLU A 378 -7.17 22.80 -19.12
CA GLU A 378 -7.86 21.66 -18.52
C GLU A 378 -8.50 22.06 -17.19
N ALA A 379 -9.63 21.44 -16.87
CA ALA A 379 -10.29 21.60 -15.58
C ALA A 379 -10.91 20.29 -15.10
N THR A 380 -11.00 20.18 -13.80
CA THR A 380 -11.78 19.15 -13.11
C THR A 380 -12.56 19.77 -11.97
N VAL A 381 -13.78 19.30 -11.76
CA VAL A 381 -14.64 19.65 -10.62
C VAL A 381 -15.39 18.41 -10.19
N GLY A 382 -15.56 18.23 -8.89
CA GLY A 382 -16.28 17.06 -8.43
C GLY A 382 -16.69 17.12 -6.98
N TYR A 383 -17.41 16.07 -6.61
CA TYR A 383 -17.88 15.81 -5.27
C TYR A 383 -17.53 14.37 -4.89
N SER A 384 -17.03 14.18 -3.68
CA SER A 384 -16.74 12.88 -3.12
C SER A 384 -17.43 12.74 -1.76
N TRP A 385 -18.01 11.59 -1.53
CA TRP A 385 -18.60 11.19 -0.26
C TRP A 385 -18.04 9.82 0.13
N SER A 386 -17.67 9.66 1.39
CA SER A 386 -17.29 8.36 1.93
C SER A 386 -17.76 8.21 3.37
N GLU A 387 -18.08 6.99 3.75
CA GLU A 387 -18.56 6.61 5.08
C GLU A 387 -17.90 5.29 5.48
N ASN A 388 -17.51 5.18 6.74
CA ASN A 388 -17.01 3.96 7.35
C ASN A 388 -17.77 3.69 8.65
N ASP A 389 -18.36 2.49 8.78
CA ASP A 389 -19.07 1.99 9.95
C ASP A 389 -18.27 0.82 10.51
N SER A 390 -17.55 1.06 11.61
CA SER A 390 -16.61 0.13 12.23
C SER A 390 -17.16 -0.38 13.55
N ASN A 391 -17.28 -1.69 13.70
CA ASN A 391 -17.70 -2.37 14.91
C ASN A 391 -16.66 -3.42 15.29
N GLU A 392 -16.23 -3.42 16.54
CA GLU A 392 -15.30 -4.40 17.10
C GLU A 392 -15.75 -4.83 18.49
N LEU A 393 -15.68 -6.13 18.77
CA LEU A 393 -15.90 -6.72 20.09
C LEU A 393 -14.62 -7.42 20.55
N GLY A 394 -14.12 -7.03 21.72
CA GLY A 394 -12.97 -7.67 22.37
C GLY A 394 -13.37 -8.54 23.56
N TYR A 395 -12.67 -9.66 23.72
CA TYR A 395 -12.78 -10.54 24.89
C TYR A 395 -11.39 -10.81 25.45
N SER A 396 -11.22 -10.83 26.76
CA SER A 396 -9.94 -11.10 27.41
C SER A 396 -9.84 -12.57 27.83
N GLY A 397 -8.64 -13.11 27.71
CA GLY A 397 -8.29 -14.37 28.34
C GLY A 397 -7.59 -14.16 29.66
N SER A 398 -7.58 -15.16 30.53
CA SER A 398 -6.86 -15.14 31.80
C SER A 398 -6.02 -16.40 31.97
N TYR A 399 -4.85 -16.23 32.59
CA TYR A 399 -4.02 -17.33 33.03
C TYR A 399 -4.18 -17.52 34.54
N ALA A 400 -4.33 -18.77 34.98
CA ALA A 400 -4.50 -19.10 36.40
C ALA A 400 -3.32 -18.70 37.28
N ASN A 401 -2.12 -18.58 36.73
CA ASN A 401 -0.91 -18.14 37.39
C ASN A 401 -0.20 -17.09 36.54
N HIS A 402 0.40 -16.09 37.19
CA HIS A 402 1.35 -15.20 36.49
C HIS A 402 2.55 -16.04 36.02
N LEU A 403 2.67 -16.14 34.70
CA LEU A 403 3.70 -16.98 34.11
C LEU A 403 4.99 -16.15 34.08
N THR A 404 5.90 -16.48 34.98
CA THR A 404 7.30 -16.06 34.91
C THR A 404 8.05 -17.09 34.11
N THR A 405 8.60 -16.75 32.95
CA THR A 405 9.17 -17.77 32.08
C THR A 405 10.27 -17.20 31.22
N ASP A 406 11.24 -18.04 30.97
CA ASP A 406 12.24 -17.86 29.92
C ASP A 406 11.52 -17.81 28.56
N LEU A 407 11.48 -16.62 27.98
CA LEU A 407 10.81 -16.35 26.70
C LEU A 407 11.35 -17.20 25.54
N THR A 408 12.58 -17.67 25.65
CA THR A 408 13.26 -18.37 24.56
C THR A 408 12.94 -19.88 24.50
N SER A 409 12.35 -20.43 25.53
CA SER A 409 12.11 -21.85 25.67
C SER A 409 10.66 -22.25 25.98
N TRP A 410 9.76 -21.27 26.10
CA TRP A 410 8.41 -21.53 26.58
C TRP A 410 7.34 -21.16 25.55
N THR A 411 6.42 -22.09 25.30
CA THR A 411 5.21 -21.86 24.50
C THR A 411 4.02 -21.62 25.43
N PRO A 412 3.40 -20.41 25.41
CA PRO A 412 2.24 -20.11 26.26
C PRO A 412 1.07 -21.06 25.96
N PRO A 413 0.47 -21.74 26.96
CA PRO A 413 -0.75 -22.49 26.74
C PRO A 413 -1.91 -21.57 26.38
N GLU A 414 -2.96 -22.12 25.78
CA GLU A 414 -4.18 -21.35 25.55
C GLU A 414 -4.80 -20.92 26.90
N PRO A 415 -5.17 -19.64 27.07
CA PRO A 415 -5.75 -19.13 28.32
C PRO A 415 -7.19 -19.60 28.47
N THR A 416 -7.75 -19.39 29.68
CA THR A 416 -9.21 -19.49 29.88
C THR A 416 -9.87 -18.22 29.37
N TRP A 417 -10.85 -18.36 28.48
CA TRP A 417 -11.59 -17.25 27.88
C TRP A 417 -12.87 -16.95 28.65
N ASP A 418 -13.13 -15.66 28.88
CA ASP A 418 -14.39 -15.18 29.47
C ASP A 418 -15.23 -14.50 28.37
N PHE A 419 -16.30 -15.15 27.96
CA PHE A 419 -17.28 -14.62 27.00
C PHE A 419 -18.51 -13.99 27.66
N SER A 420 -18.54 -13.92 29.01
CA SER A 420 -19.68 -13.34 29.73
C SER A 420 -19.71 -11.83 29.68
N GLN A 421 -18.55 -11.18 29.43
CA GLN A 421 -18.41 -9.75 29.30
C GLN A 421 -17.38 -9.43 28.21
N THR A 422 -17.62 -8.33 27.48
CA THR A 422 -16.62 -7.79 26.56
C THR A 422 -15.50 -7.08 27.35
N SER A 423 -14.27 -7.24 26.92
CA SER A 423 -13.12 -6.51 27.46
C SER A 423 -12.99 -5.10 26.89
N GLY A 424 -13.65 -4.86 25.77
CA GLY A 424 -13.72 -3.58 25.07
C GLY A 424 -14.60 -3.69 23.83
N GLU A 425 -15.16 -2.55 23.45
CA GLU A 425 -16.04 -2.43 22.29
C GLU A 425 -15.67 -1.18 21.50
N MET A 426 -15.74 -1.25 20.19
CA MET A 426 -15.70 -0.10 19.32
C MET A 426 -16.97 -0.06 18.47
N HIS A 427 -17.63 1.10 18.48
CA HIS A 427 -18.74 1.44 17.57
C HIS A 427 -18.45 2.84 17.05
N MET A 428 -17.95 2.94 15.84
CA MET A 428 -17.51 4.20 15.27
C MET A 428 -18.04 4.37 13.86
N LYS A 429 -18.65 5.52 13.61
CA LYS A 429 -19.09 5.93 12.30
C LYS A 429 -18.36 7.19 11.86
N GLN A 430 -17.60 7.08 10.77
CA GLN A 430 -16.86 8.18 10.17
C GLN A 430 -17.46 8.54 8.82
N LYS A 431 -17.48 9.83 8.48
CA LYS A 431 -17.99 10.34 7.22
C LYS A 431 -17.10 11.47 6.72
N ASN A 432 -16.69 11.39 5.46
CA ASN A 432 -16.02 12.49 4.79
C ASN A 432 -16.83 12.94 3.56
N GLN A 433 -16.89 14.24 3.35
CA GLN A 433 -17.44 14.87 2.15
C GLN A 433 -16.42 15.86 1.63
N SER A 434 -16.22 15.89 0.32
CA SER A 434 -15.33 16.87 -0.28
C SER A 434 -15.89 17.43 -1.57
N TYR A 435 -15.66 18.72 -1.78
CA TYR A 435 -15.97 19.47 -2.98
C TYR A 435 -14.66 20.02 -3.53
N TYR A 436 -14.21 19.48 -4.64
CA TYR A 436 -12.93 19.84 -5.21
C TYR A 436 -13.06 20.48 -6.59
N ALA A 437 -12.13 21.36 -6.88
CA ALA A 437 -11.96 21.92 -8.21
C ALA A 437 -10.48 22.18 -8.48
N ALA A 438 -10.04 21.91 -9.70
CA ALA A 438 -8.70 22.26 -10.16
C ALA A 438 -8.72 22.67 -11.63
N THR A 439 -7.80 23.56 -12.00
CA THR A 439 -7.58 23.95 -13.39
C THR A 439 -6.10 24.03 -13.69
N ARG A 440 -5.72 23.55 -14.86
CA ARG A 440 -4.38 23.68 -15.42
C ARG A 440 -4.42 24.68 -16.55
N LEU A 441 -3.84 25.86 -16.28
CA LEU A 441 -3.79 26.99 -17.20
C LEU A 441 -2.54 26.90 -18.06
N HIS A 442 -2.71 26.90 -19.36
CA HIS A 442 -1.63 27.03 -20.33
C HIS A 442 -1.36 28.54 -20.54
N LEU A 443 -0.33 29.07 -19.83
CA LEU A 443 0.03 30.47 -19.91
C LEU A 443 0.88 30.79 -21.13
N SER A 444 1.62 29.78 -21.62
CA SER A 444 2.31 29.73 -22.91
C SER A 444 2.46 28.28 -23.35
N ASP A 445 3.12 28.02 -24.48
CA ASP A 445 3.39 26.68 -24.94
C ASP A 445 4.28 25.88 -23.98
N ASP A 446 5.09 26.56 -23.16
CA ASP A 446 6.02 25.93 -22.23
C ASP A 446 5.63 26.11 -20.75
N LEU A 447 4.83 27.13 -20.42
CA LEU A 447 4.49 27.48 -19.03
C LEU A 447 3.06 27.11 -18.69
N ARG A 448 2.90 26.30 -17.64
CA ARG A 448 1.59 25.88 -17.13
C ARG A 448 1.48 26.18 -15.64
N LEU A 449 0.30 26.61 -15.22
CA LEU A 449 -0.05 26.88 -13.83
C LEU A 449 -1.23 25.99 -13.45
N LEU A 450 -1.03 25.11 -12.46
CA LEU A 450 -2.07 24.29 -11.89
C LEU A 450 -2.52 24.89 -10.56
N LEU A 451 -3.80 25.21 -10.47
CA LEU A 451 -4.44 25.70 -9.24
C LEU A 451 -5.61 24.82 -8.88
N GLY A 452 -5.77 24.55 -7.60
CA GLY A 452 -6.87 23.73 -7.11
C GLY A 452 -7.17 23.99 -5.65
N ALA A 453 -8.34 23.58 -5.24
CA ALA A 453 -8.77 23.58 -3.85
C ALA A 453 -9.76 22.44 -3.60
N ASN A 454 -9.77 21.94 -2.37
CA ASN A 454 -10.72 20.95 -1.89
C ASN A 454 -11.31 21.46 -0.57
N TYR A 455 -12.63 21.61 -0.51
CA TYR A 455 -13.34 21.84 0.74
C TYR A 455 -13.79 20.51 1.31
N VAL A 456 -13.23 20.14 2.45
CA VAL A 456 -13.45 18.85 3.10
C VAL A 456 -14.20 19.05 4.40
N GLN A 457 -15.21 18.21 4.62
CA GLN A 457 -15.91 18.03 5.89
C GLN A 457 -15.66 16.62 6.37
N ALA A 458 -15.16 16.47 7.59
CA ALA A 458 -14.85 15.19 8.21
C ALA A 458 -15.57 15.08 9.56
N GLU A 459 -16.39 14.07 9.72
CA GLU A 459 -17.21 13.82 10.90
C GLU A 459 -16.95 12.43 11.44
N SER A 460 -16.87 12.28 12.76
CA SER A 460 -16.86 11.00 13.45
C SER A 460 -17.81 11.02 14.63
N LYS A 461 -18.49 9.90 14.86
CA LYS A 461 -19.38 9.68 16.00
C LYS A 461 -19.18 8.26 16.52
N GLY A 462 -19.20 8.12 17.82
CA GLY A 462 -19.15 6.83 18.47
C GLY A 462 -18.11 6.75 19.59
N THR A 463 -17.76 5.54 19.92
CA THR A 463 -16.82 5.23 20.98
C THR A 463 -15.85 4.15 20.57
N SER A 464 -14.63 4.19 21.11
CA SER A 464 -13.63 3.15 20.98
C SER A 464 -13.05 2.85 22.34
N TYR A 465 -13.27 1.65 22.87
CA TYR A 465 -12.77 1.19 24.17
C TYR A 465 -13.09 2.18 25.32
N GLY A 466 -14.33 2.67 25.33
CA GLY A 466 -14.81 3.62 26.36
C GLY A 466 -14.37 5.07 26.17
N ALA A 467 -13.63 5.39 25.11
CA ALA A 467 -13.30 6.75 24.75
C ALA A 467 -14.18 7.26 23.61
N ASP A 468 -14.65 8.51 23.73
CA ASP A 468 -15.38 9.17 22.65
C ASP A 468 -14.47 9.39 21.43
N THR A 469 -14.97 9.06 20.23
CA THR A 469 -14.31 9.30 18.95
C THR A 469 -15.04 10.37 18.15
N ILE A 470 -15.45 11.46 18.80
CA ILE A 470 -16.30 12.49 18.23
C ILE A 470 -15.47 13.66 17.71
N TYR A 471 -15.64 13.98 16.44
CA TYR A 471 -15.18 15.22 15.83
C TYR A 471 -16.13 15.65 14.72
N ASP A 472 -16.14 16.95 14.42
CA ASP A 472 -16.82 17.57 13.28
C ASP A 472 -15.95 18.74 12.80
N GLU A 473 -15.14 18.48 11.78
CA GLU A 473 -14.11 19.39 11.31
C GLU A 473 -14.31 19.68 9.82
N ASN A 474 -13.99 20.91 9.42
CA ASN A 474 -14.00 21.27 8.01
C ASN A 474 -12.80 22.15 7.66
N LYS A 475 -12.30 22.00 6.43
CA LYS A 475 -11.14 22.75 5.98
C LYS A 475 -11.14 22.94 4.47
N VAL A 476 -10.62 24.10 4.03
CA VAL A 476 -10.23 24.33 2.63
C VAL A 476 -8.76 24.00 2.48
N LEU A 477 -8.44 23.11 1.56
CA LEU A 477 -7.10 22.60 1.28
C LEU A 477 -6.66 23.12 -0.09
N PRO A 478 -5.78 24.12 -0.15
CA PRO A 478 -5.25 24.64 -1.41
C PRO A 478 -4.19 23.71 -2.01
N TYR A 479 -4.13 23.74 -3.34
CA TYR A 479 -3.09 23.16 -4.16
C TYR A 479 -2.63 24.17 -5.19
N ALA A 480 -1.33 24.32 -5.39
CA ALA A 480 -0.75 25.12 -6.44
C ALA A 480 0.49 24.44 -7.02
N GLY A 481 0.61 24.45 -8.34
CA GLY A 481 1.77 23.92 -9.04
C GLY A 481 2.09 24.74 -10.28
N ILE A 482 3.36 24.88 -10.59
CA ILE A 482 3.82 25.51 -11.82
C ILE A 482 4.80 24.57 -12.50
N THR A 483 4.68 24.42 -13.81
CA THR A 483 5.63 23.65 -14.63
C THR A 483 6.11 24.49 -15.78
N TYR A 484 7.39 24.36 -16.11
CA TYR A 484 8.03 25.02 -17.23
C TYR A 484 8.87 24.04 -18.02
N ASN A 485 8.55 23.87 -19.30
CA ASN A 485 9.31 23.04 -20.24
C ASN A 485 10.51 23.84 -20.74
N PHE A 486 11.71 23.55 -20.24
CA PHE A 486 12.96 24.15 -20.73
C PHE A 486 13.29 23.68 -22.14
N THR A 487 13.03 22.41 -22.39
CA THR A 487 13.07 21.72 -23.69
C THR A 487 11.96 20.68 -23.75
N PRO A 488 11.72 20.03 -24.91
CA PRO A 488 10.76 18.91 -24.98
C PRO A 488 11.05 17.78 -23.99
N GLU A 489 12.34 17.59 -23.61
CA GLU A 489 12.78 16.52 -22.71
C GLU A 489 12.80 16.92 -21.23
N TYR A 490 12.94 18.19 -20.89
CA TYR A 490 13.16 18.67 -19.52
C TYR A 490 12.09 19.63 -19.04
N THR A 491 11.46 19.31 -17.91
CA THR A 491 10.43 20.13 -17.26
C THR A 491 10.85 20.44 -15.82
N GLY A 492 10.97 21.71 -15.49
CA GLY A 492 11.09 22.19 -14.11
C GLY A 492 9.73 22.37 -13.49
N TYR A 493 9.61 22.18 -12.19
CA TYR A 493 8.34 22.41 -11.47
C TYR A 493 8.56 22.89 -10.03
N MET A 494 7.51 23.55 -9.52
CA MET A 494 7.34 23.84 -8.09
C MET A 494 5.90 23.51 -7.70
N SER A 495 5.68 23.06 -6.47
CA SER A 495 4.34 22.82 -5.94
C SER A 495 4.22 23.12 -4.46
N TYR A 496 2.99 23.40 -4.08
CA TYR A 496 2.47 23.49 -2.73
C TYR A 496 1.20 22.67 -2.63
N SER A 497 1.08 21.89 -1.58
CA SER A 497 -0.12 21.09 -1.28
C SER A 497 -0.33 20.99 0.23
N SER A 498 -1.58 20.95 0.67
CA SER A 498 -1.96 20.83 2.06
C SER A 498 -2.88 19.64 2.31
N ILE A 499 -2.94 19.19 3.56
CA ILE A 499 -3.78 18.09 4.03
C ILE A 499 -4.10 18.31 5.50
N PHE A 500 -5.12 17.65 6.04
CA PHE A 500 -5.38 17.66 7.47
C PHE A 500 -5.92 16.31 7.95
N ARG A 501 -5.77 16.04 9.23
CA ARG A 501 -6.33 14.86 9.89
C ARG A 501 -6.99 15.24 11.21
N PRO A 502 -8.33 15.08 11.35
CA PRO A 502 -9.00 15.21 12.64
C PRO A 502 -8.42 14.26 13.67
N GLN A 503 -8.47 14.63 14.92
CA GLN A 503 -8.04 13.79 16.04
C GLN A 503 -8.96 13.93 17.25
N THR A 504 -8.97 12.91 18.10
CA THR A 504 -9.76 12.85 19.34
C THR A 504 -8.91 12.82 20.60
N THR A 505 -7.59 13.02 20.46
CA THR A 505 -6.65 13.05 21.56
C THR A 505 -6.94 14.26 22.46
N LYS A 506 -6.88 14.04 23.79
CA LYS A 506 -7.11 15.11 24.76
C LYS A 506 -5.87 15.98 24.92
N ALA A 507 -6.05 17.29 24.85
CA ALA A 507 -5.02 18.26 25.14
C ALA A 507 -4.70 18.33 26.64
N VAL A 508 -3.54 18.91 26.98
CA VAL A 508 -3.09 19.07 28.38
C VAL A 508 -4.10 19.88 29.21
N ASP A 509 -4.79 20.85 28.63
CA ASP A 509 -5.84 21.65 29.28
C ASP A 509 -7.18 20.92 29.44
N GLY A 510 -7.33 19.73 28.86
CA GLY A 510 -8.53 18.88 28.94
C GLY A 510 -9.50 19.03 27.76
N GLY A 511 -9.22 19.93 26.81
CA GLY A 511 -9.93 20.00 25.52
C GLY A 511 -9.49 18.89 24.57
N ILE A 512 -10.02 18.91 23.34
CA ILE A 512 -9.53 18.06 22.23
C ILE A 512 -8.40 18.82 21.52
N ASN A 513 -7.33 18.14 21.15
CA ASN A 513 -6.26 18.72 20.36
C ASN A 513 -6.79 19.17 18.99
N LYS A 514 -6.21 20.23 18.45
CA LYS A 514 -6.54 20.70 17.10
C LYS A 514 -6.23 19.61 16.08
N PRO A 515 -6.90 19.59 14.92
CA PRO A 515 -6.54 18.67 13.83
C PRO A 515 -5.04 18.74 13.51
N ILE A 516 -4.48 17.61 13.14
CA ILE A 516 -3.15 17.56 12.55
C ILE A 516 -3.23 18.27 11.21
N GLU A 517 -2.31 19.17 10.92
CA GLU A 517 -2.23 19.90 9.67
C GLU A 517 -0.92 19.60 8.97
N GLY A 518 -1.00 19.26 7.69
CA GLY A 518 0.15 18.92 6.87
C GLY A 518 0.33 19.88 5.68
N GLU A 519 1.56 20.29 5.41
CA GLU A 519 1.93 21.08 4.26
C GLU A 519 3.14 20.48 3.56
N SER A 520 3.12 20.46 2.25
CA SER A 520 4.22 19.98 1.41
C SER A 520 4.63 21.01 0.39
N TYR A 521 5.92 21.26 0.29
CA TYR A 521 6.59 22.11 -0.70
C TYR A 521 7.56 21.25 -1.47
N GLU A 522 7.54 21.35 -2.79
CA GLU A 522 8.45 20.58 -3.65
C GLU A 522 8.92 21.43 -4.82
N VAL A 523 10.21 21.32 -5.14
CA VAL A 523 10.85 21.91 -6.33
C VAL A 523 11.65 20.83 -7.00
N GLY A 524 11.50 20.66 -8.31
CA GLY A 524 12.19 19.60 -9.01
C GLY A 524 12.33 19.80 -10.50
N VAL A 525 13.04 18.85 -11.10
CA VAL A 525 13.17 18.70 -12.55
C VAL A 525 12.79 17.28 -12.91
N LYS A 526 12.00 17.15 -13.95
CA LYS A 526 11.66 15.88 -14.59
C LYS A 526 12.17 15.86 -16.01
N SER A 527 12.51 14.68 -16.48
CA SER A 527 12.95 14.49 -17.85
C SER A 527 12.39 13.22 -18.45
N SER A 528 12.29 13.21 -19.77
CA SER A 528 11.90 12.05 -20.56
C SER A 528 12.77 11.95 -21.79
N TRP A 529 13.36 10.77 -22.05
CA TRP A 529 14.30 10.52 -23.14
C TRP A 529 13.96 9.23 -23.88
N LEU A 530 14.66 8.98 -25.00
CA LEU A 530 14.54 7.77 -25.78
C LEU A 530 13.11 7.52 -26.28
N ASP A 531 12.48 8.54 -26.84
CA ASP A 531 11.06 8.52 -27.25
C ASP A 531 10.14 8.18 -26.07
N ASP A 532 10.32 8.87 -24.97
CA ASP A 532 9.59 8.73 -23.70
C ASP A 532 9.69 7.33 -23.06
N LYS A 533 10.67 6.51 -23.43
CA LYS A 533 10.89 5.18 -22.83
C LYS A 533 11.67 5.23 -21.51
N MET A 534 12.32 6.35 -21.22
CA MET A 534 13.14 6.56 -20.04
C MET A 534 12.77 7.86 -19.35
N THR A 535 12.53 7.85 -18.05
CA THR A 535 12.20 9.05 -17.26
C THR A 535 13.12 9.19 -16.07
N ALA A 536 13.43 10.44 -15.71
CA ALA A 536 14.10 10.77 -14.46
C ALA A 536 13.37 11.91 -13.74
N THR A 537 13.47 11.89 -12.42
CA THR A 537 12.95 12.93 -11.53
C THR A 537 13.99 13.25 -10.47
N MET A 538 14.26 14.53 -10.27
CA MET A 538 15.02 15.04 -9.13
C MET A 538 14.19 16.07 -8.41
N ALA A 539 13.98 15.89 -7.11
CA ALA A 539 13.13 16.76 -6.29
C ALA A 539 13.85 17.12 -4.98
N ILE A 540 13.65 18.36 -4.55
CA ILE A 540 13.93 18.83 -3.20
C ILE A 540 12.58 19.10 -2.56
N PHE A 541 12.38 18.59 -1.36
CA PHE A 541 11.11 18.70 -0.67
C PHE A 541 11.28 19.23 0.77
N ARG A 542 10.21 19.83 1.26
CA ARG A 542 9.99 20.15 2.67
C ARG A 542 8.54 19.84 3.00
N THR A 543 8.34 19.04 4.03
CA THR A 543 7.03 18.64 4.53
C THR A 543 6.95 18.98 6.01
N GLU A 544 5.87 19.61 6.43
CA GLU A 544 5.61 19.99 7.82
C GLU A 544 4.32 19.35 8.29
N GLU A 545 4.31 18.90 9.52
CA GLU A 545 3.15 18.33 10.20
C GLU A 545 3.01 18.98 11.56
N SER A 546 1.95 19.71 11.78
CA SER A 546 1.67 20.44 13.03
C SER A 546 0.61 19.74 13.86
N ASN A 547 0.63 20.00 15.18
CA ASN A 547 -0.29 19.40 16.15
C ASN A 547 -0.20 17.86 16.24
N TYR A 548 0.94 17.27 15.91
CA TYR A 548 1.13 15.81 16.00
C TYR A 548 1.14 15.39 17.48
N PRO A 549 0.26 14.44 17.91
CA PRO A 549 0.21 14.00 19.30
C PRO A 549 1.43 13.14 19.64
N LEU A 550 2.18 13.54 20.66
CA LEU A 550 3.29 12.75 21.18
C LEU A 550 2.72 11.54 21.93
N ARG A 551 3.20 10.35 21.62
CA ARG A 551 2.85 9.16 22.39
C ARG A 551 3.43 9.32 23.82
N ASN A 552 2.60 9.10 24.83
CA ASN A 552 3.11 8.95 26.20
C ASN A 552 3.85 7.60 26.28
N SER A 553 4.82 7.52 27.18
CA SER A 553 5.69 6.35 27.40
C SER A 553 4.95 5.04 27.75
N ASP A 554 3.65 5.07 27.92
CA ASP A 554 2.80 3.94 28.29
C ASP A 554 1.84 3.47 27.17
N GLY A 555 2.02 3.98 25.95
CA GLY A 555 1.43 3.42 24.74
C GLY A 555 -0.10 3.54 24.57
N LEU A 556 -0.84 4.13 25.51
CA LEU A 556 -2.30 4.23 25.45
C LEU A 556 -2.77 5.64 25.07
N PRO A 557 -3.31 5.86 23.87
CA PRO A 557 -3.59 7.22 23.36
C PRO A 557 -4.88 7.86 23.89
N THR A 558 -5.82 7.10 24.46
CA THR A 558 -7.22 7.53 24.45
C THR A 558 -7.76 8.16 25.73
N THR A 559 -7.09 8.02 26.86
CA THR A 559 -7.60 8.55 28.14
C THR A 559 -6.70 9.60 28.79
N ARG A 560 -5.50 9.83 28.28
CA ARG A 560 -4.52 10.73 28.88
C ARG A 560 -4.34 12.00 28.06
N LYS A 561 -4.02 13.09 28.76
CA LYS A 561 -3.66 14.38 28.18
C LYS A 561 -2.36 14.23 27.39
N THR A 562 -2.39 14.59 26.13
CA THR A 562 -1.28 14.41 25.20
C THR A 562 -0.71 15.77 24.79
N GLN A 563 0.60 15.92 24.89
CA GLN A 563 1.31 17.04 24.28
C GLN A 563 1.36 16.85 22.76
N VAL A 564 1.37 17.95 22.04
CA VAL A 564 1.56 17.92 20.58
C VAL A 564 2.94 18.45 20.23
N SER A 565 3.49 18.03 19.10
CA SER A 565 4.69 18.58 18.52
C SER A 565 4.45 18.95 17.05
N ASP A 566 5.32 19.81 16.53
CA ASP A 566 5.41 20.13 15.12
C ASP A 566 6.66 19.45 14.54
N LEU A 567 6.46 18.68 13.50
CA LEU A 567 7.51 17.92 12.85
C LEU A 567 7.83 18.50 11.48
N ARG A 568 9.10 18.52 11.11
CA ARG A 568 9.56 18.93 9.76
C ARG A 568 10.46 17.89 9.17
N SER A 569 10.08 17.41 7.99
CA SER A 569 10.92 16.60 7.12
C SER A 569 11.38 17.43 5.93
N GLN A 570 12.66 17.36 5.60
CA GLN A 570 13.21 17.99 4.40
C GLN A 570 14.33 17.13 3.82
N GLY A 571 14.45 17.15 2.50
CA GLY A 571 15.42 16.31 1.85
C GLY A 571 15.39 16.42 0.34
N TYR A 572 16.00 15.44 -0.31
CA TYR A 572 15.97 15.31 -1.75
C TYR A 572 15.74 13.86 -2.17
N GLU A 573 15.14 13.72 -3.33
CA GLU A 573 14.83 12.45 -3.96
C GLU A 573 15.32 12.46 -5.40
N PHE A 574 15.85 11.33 -5.84
CA PHE A 574 16.22 11.09 -7.23
C PHE A 574 15.58 9.77 -7.69
N GLY A 575 14.95 9.79 -8.85
CA GLY A 575 14.34 8.63 -9.48
C GLY A 575 14.72 8.51 -10.96
N LEU A 576 14.91 7.30 -11.44
CA LEU A 576 15.19 6.96 -12.82
C LEU A 576 14.46 5.67 -13.15
N ALA A 577 13.62 5.65 -14.20
CA ALA A 577 12.86 4.47 -14.56
C ALA A 577 12.65 4.38 -16.08
N GLY A 578 12.56 3.16 -16.60
CA GLY A 578 12.22 2.89 -17.97
C GLY A 578 13.17 1.93 -18.67
N GLN A 579 13.17 2.01 -20.00
CA GLN A 579 13.96 1.17 -20.91
C GLN A 579 15.18 1.95 -21.40
N LEU A 580 16.36 1.63 -20.85
CA LEU A 580 17.62 2.27 -21.22
C LEU A 580 18.15 1.80 -22.58
N THR A 581 17.91 0.54 -22.90
CA THR A 581 18.14 -0.06 -24.24
C THR A 581 17.01 -1.02 -24.55
N ASP A 582 16.89 -1.51 -25.79
CA ASP A 582 15.88 -2.50 -26.17
C ASP A 582 15.92 -3.79 -25.32
N HIS A 583 16.99 -3.99 -24.56
CA HIS A 583 17.23 -5.18 -23.74
C HIS A 583 17.33 -4.91 -22.23
N LEU A 584 17.43 -3.65 -21.82
CA LEU A 584 17.71 -3.26 -20.43
C LEU A 584 16.60 -2.37 -19.89
N ASN A 585 15.82 -2.89 -18.94
CA ASN A 585 14.90 -2.11 -18.13
C ASN A 585 15.53 -1.77 -16.77
N LEU A 586 15.23 -0.59 -16.26
CA LEU A 586 15.77 -0.05 -15.04
C LEU A 586 14.69 0.70 -14.26
N SER A 587 14.69 0.52 -12.95
CA SER A 587 14.01 1.40 -11.99
C SER A 587 14.97 1.62 -10.83
N PHE A 588 15.40 2.85 -10.63
CA PHE A 588 16.33 3.26 -9.57
C PHE A 588 15.74 4.44 -8.82
N GLY A 589 15.95 4.49 -7.52
CA GLY A 589 15.64 5.65 -6.73
C GLY A 589 16.50 5.76 -5.49
N TYR A 590 16.77 6.98 -5.11
CA TYR A 590 17.51 7.37 -3.90
C TYR A 590 16.76 8.46 -3.16
N THR A 591 16.70 8.35 -1.85
CA THR A 591 16.08 9.35 -0.97
C THR A 591 17.04 9.66 0.18
N GLN A 592 17.20 10.95 0.47
CA GLN A 592 17.82 11.43 1.71
C GLN A 592 16.90 12.46 2.36
N LEU A 593 16.73 12.35 3.69
CA LEU A 593 15.92 13.27 4.45
C LEU A 593 16.49 13.53 5.85
N SER A 594 15.98 14.59 6.48
CA SER A 594 16.17 14.90 7.89
C SER A 594 14.80 15.20 8.48
N LEU A 595 14.45 14.52 9.57
CA LEU A 595 13.20 14.72 10.30
C LEU A 595 13.51 15.33 11.67
N LYS A 596 12.93 16.50 11.96
CA LYS A 596 13.16 17.28 13.19
C LYS A 596 11.87 17.53 13.95
N ASP A 597 11.94 17.45 15.28
CA ASP A 597 10.94 17.98 16.18
C ASP A 597 11.21 19.48 16.39
N LEU A 598 10.27 20.33 16.03
CA LEU A 598 10.45 21.79 16.07
C LEU A 598 10.15 22.39 17.43
N ILE A 599 9.41 21.69 18.29
CA ILE A 599 9.03 22.15 19.62
C ILE A 599 10.07 21.70 20.65
N ASN A 600 10.39 20.40 20.67
CA ASN A 600 11.32 19.84 21.65
C ASN A 600 12.78 19.90 21.17
N GLY A 601 13.00 20.11 19.88
CA GLY A 601 14.32 20.11 19.24
C GLY A 601 14.85 18.68 19.01
N GLY A 602 15.88 18.58 18.20
CA GLY A 602 16.55 17.31 17.91
C GLY A 602 15.95 16.53 16.73
N ASP A 603 16.47 15.32 16.53
CA ASP A 603 15.99 14.41 15.51
C ASP A 603 14.75 13.67 16.02
N ALA A 604 13.77 13.50 15.14
CA ALA A 604 12.55 12.77 15.42
C ALA A 604 12.55 11.43 14.70
N ARG A 605 11.90 10.41 15.29
CA ARG A 605 11.68 9.09 14.69
C ARG A 605 12.98 8.47 14.14
N THR A 606 14.03 8.47 14.95
CA THR A 606 15.38 7.97 14.61
C THR A 606 15.41 6.48 14.26
N PHE A 607 14.34 5.76 14.56
CA PHE A 607 14.10 4.39 14.13
C PHE A 607 13.72 4.27 12.64
N ASN A 608 13.55 5.38 11.91
CA ASN A 608 13.40 5.41 10.46
C ASN A 608 14.73 5.79 9.80
N PRO A 609 15.12 5.12 8.69
CA PRO A 609 16.33 5.47 7.97
C PRO A 609 16.23 6.87 7.35
N THR A 610 17.34 7.60 7.40
CA THR A 610 17.46 8.92 6.76
C THR A 610 17.90 8.85 5.31
N GLN A 611 18.45 7.72 4.90
CA GLN A 611 18.86 7.46 3.53
C GLN A 611 18.42 6.07 3.09
N SER A 612 17.98 5.97 1.85
CA SER A 612 17.66 4.69 1.23
C SER A 612 17.85 4.74 -0.29
N PHE A 613 18.18 3.62 -0.89
CA PHE A 613 18.06 3.46 -2.32
C PHE A 613 17.46 2.10 -2.70
N ASN A 614 16.82 2.09 -3.87
CA ASN A 614 16.21 0.90 -4.46
C ASN A 614 16.63 0.82 -5.92
N LEU A 615 16.97 -0.38 -6.37
CA LEU A 615 17.27 -0.70 -7.76
C LEU A 615 16.53 -1.96 -8.16
N LEU A 616 15.78 -1.90 -9.24
CA LEU A 616 15.28 -3.06 -9.98
C LEU A 616 15.76 -2.94 -11.42
N THR A 617 16.41 -3.95 -11.94
CA THR A 617 16.86 -3.96 -13.34
C THR A 617 16.72 -5.35 -13.94
N THR A 618 16.34 -5.39 -15.20
CA THR A 618 16.29 -6.64 -15.99
C THR A 618 17.03 -6.47 -17.30
N TYR A 619 17.75 -7.50 -17.67
CA TYR A 619 18.51 -7.56 -18.92
C TYR A 619 18.17 -8.81 -19.71
N GLN A 620 17.66 -8.61 -20.91
CA GLN A 620 17.44 -9.69 -21.87
C GLN A 620 18.73 -9.92 -22.69
N ILE A 621 19.28 -11.12 -22.59
CA ILE A 621 20.60 -11.43 -23.19
C ILE A 621 20.45 -11.53 -24.71
N PRO A 622 21.07 -10.64 -25.52
CA PRO A 622 20.88 -10.65 -26.97
C PRO A 622 21.33 -11.94 -27.65
N GLN A 623 22.35 -12.62 -27.10
CA GLN A 623 22.86 -13.90 -27.59
C GLN A 623 21.93 -15.07 -27.27
N ILE A 624 21.09 -14.93 -26.27
CA ILE A 624 20.09 -15.90 -25.84
C ILE A 624 18.77 -15.15 -25.62
N PRO A 625 18.06 -14.72 -26.68
CA PRO A 625 16.92 -13.79 -26.55
C PRO A 625 15.76 -14.30 -25.68
N LYS A 626 15.74 -15.60 -25.39
CA LYS A 626 14.78 -16.23 -24.51
C LYS A 626 15.13 -16.11 -23.02
N LEU A 627 16.34 -15.68 -22.68
CA LEU A 627 16.82 -15.56 -21.31
C LEU A 627 16.84 -14.10 -20.87
N LYS A 628 16.11 -13.81 -19.81
CA LYS A 628 16.09 -12.53 -19.11
C LYS A 628 16.63 -12.74 -17.69
N LEU A 629 17.55 -11.91 -17.28
CA LEU A 629 18.11 -11.87 -15.92
C LEU A 629 17.68 -10.59 -15.23
N GLY A 630 17.52 -10.64 -13.93
CA GLY A 630 17.16 -9.49 -13.11
C GLY A 630 18.00 -9.37 -11.84
N LEU A 631 18.20 -8.15 -11.40
CA LEU A 631 18.85 -7.77 -10.15
C LEU A 631 18.00 -6.73 -9.43
N GLY A 632 17.72 -6.98 -8.16
CA GLY A 632 17.12 -6.05 -7.23
C GLY A 632 18.08 -5.74 -6.09
N ILE A 633 18.20 -4.47 -5.69
CA ILE A 633 18.97 -4.07 -4.51
C ILE A 633 18.13 -3.09 -3.72
N GLN A 634 17.99 -3.34 -2.42
CA GLN A 634 17.38 -2.43 -1.46
C GLN A 634 18.42 -2.14 -0.38
N TRP A 635 18.74 -0.89 -0.17
CA TRP A 635 19.68 -0.45 0.85
C TRP A 635 19.07 0.65 1.72
N GLN A 636 19.35 0.61 3.00
CA GLN A 636 19.02 1.68 3.93
C GLN A 636 20.15 1.95 4.91
N ASP A 637 20.18 3.21 5.38
CA ASP A 637 21.09 3.69 6.42
C ASP A 637 20.73 3.07 7.78
N LYS A 638 21.66 3.22 8.74
CA LYS A 638 21.46 2.79 10.12
C LYS A 638 20.28 3.51 10.77
N THR A 639 19.63 2.81 11.69
CA THR A 639 18.54 3.34 12.50
C THR A 639 18.78 3.03 13.98
N TYR A 640 18.20 3.83 14.86
CA TYR A 640 18.30 3.60 16.30
C TYR A 640 17.09 4.15 17.06
N LEU A 641 16.89 3.65 18.27
CA LEU A 641 15.88 4.13 19.21
C LEU A 641 16.52 4.26 20.58
N ASP A 642 16.49 5.49 21.12
CA ASP A 642 16.86 5.74 22.52
C ASP A 642 15.69 5.32 23.42
N VAL A 643 15.95 4.38 24.32
CA VAL A 643 14.99 3.94 25.34
C VAL A 643 15.32 4.63 26.64
N PRO A 644 14.46 5.52 27.17
CA PRO A 644 14.74 6.26 28.38
C PRO A 644 14.65 5.38 29.63
N GLU A 645 15.33 5.79 30.70
CA GLU A 645 15.13 5.22 32.02
C GLU A 645 13.70 5.49 32.50
N THR A 646 13.05 4.47 33.07
CA THR A 646 11.75 4.60 33.72
C THR A 646 11.79 4.15 35.17
N THR A 647 10.99 4.80 35.98
CA THR A 647 10.84 4.49 37.43
C THR A 647 9.37 4.27 37.76
N ASN A 648 9.12 3.38 38.74
CA ASN A 648 7.77 3.21 39.27
C ASN A 648 7.39 4.38 40.22
N ALA A 649 6.16 4.37 40.71
CA ALA A 649 5.64 5.39 41.62
C ALA A 649 6.43 5.52 42.96
N SER A 650 7.22 4.51 43.31
CA SER A 650 8.08 4.50 44.53
C SER A 650 9.51 4.96 44.23
N GLY A 651 9.81 5.40 42.96
CA GLY A 651 11.14 5.86 42.56
C GLY A 651 12.15 4.73 42.29
N VAL A 652 11.68 3.48 42.18
CA VAL A 652 12.55 2.36 41.85
C VAL A 652 12.66 2.27 40.33
N VAL A 653 13.90 2.18 39.82
CA VAL A 653 14.17 2.01 38.38
C VAL A 653 13.59 0.66 37.92
N THR A 654 12.68 0.72 36.98
CA THR A 654 12.05 -0.46 36.33
C THR A 654 12.61 -0.76 34.97
N GLN A 655 13.22 0.23 34.33
CA GLN A 655 13.95 0.13 33.07
C GLN A 655 15.14 1.06 33.10
N LYS A 656 16.34 0.57 32.85
CA LYS A 656 17.51 1.43 32.63
C LYS A 656 17.50 1.97 31.20
N SER A 657 18.13 3.15 31.04
CA SER A 657 18.32 3.70 29.69
C SER A 657 19.15 2.76 28.81
N GLY A 658 18.82 2.69 27.53
CA GLY A 658 19.55 1.89 26.55
C GLY A 658 19.30 2.38 25.14
N ILE A 659 19.95 1.72 24.17
CA ILE A 659 19.80 2.02 22.73
C ILE A 659 19.53 0.72 22.01
N ILE A 660 18.50 0.71 21.15
CA ILE A 660 18.28 -0.31 20.15
C ILE A 660 18.83 0.22 18.83
N GLN A 661 19.66 -0.56 18.16
CA GLN A 661 20.31 -0.14 16.91
C GLN A 661 20.21 -1.22 15.84
N GLN A 662 19.99 -0.79 14.60
CA GLN A 662 20.18 -1.59 13.39
C GLN A 662 21.21 -0.87 12.51
N ASP A 663 22.28 -1.56 12.19
CA ASP A 663 23.30 -1.06 11.25
C ASP A 663 22.73 -0.94 9.83
N ALA A 664 23.39 -0.14 8.99
CA ALA A 664 23.06 -0.05 7.58
C ALA A 664 23.18 -1.43 6.90
N TYR A 665 22.23 -1.76 6.04
CA TYR A 665 22.21 -3.05 5.35
C TYR A 665 21.74 -2.95 3.90
N ALA A 666 22.03 -4.00 3.12
CA ALA A 666 21.59 -4.14 1.75
C ALA A 666 20.99 -5.55 1.52
N LEU A 667 19.83 -5.59 0.90
CA LEU A 667 19.19 -6.83 0.44
C LEU A 667 19.41 -6.96 -1.06
N VAL A 668 19.94 -8.10 -1.48
CA VAL A 668 20.18 -8.40 -2.90
C VAL A 668 19.20 -9.47 -3.35
N ASN A 669 18.45 -9.17 -4.41
CA ASN A 669 17.47 -10.05 -5.03
C ASN A 669 17.90 -10.35 -6.47
N VAL A 670 17.64 -11.54 -6.94
CA VAL A 670 17.94 -11.96 -8.31
C VAL A 670 16.76 -12.65 -8.96
N MET A 671 16.70 -12.55 -10.27
CA MET A 671 15.67 -13.21 -11.08
C MET A 671 16.31 -13.78 -12.34
N ALA A 672 15.85 -14.95 -12.77
CA ALA A 672 16.09 -15.49 -14.09
C ALA A 672 14.77 -15.99 -14.70
N SER A 673 14.51 -15.63 -15.95
CA SER A 673 13.31 -16.02 -16.68
C SER A 673 13.70 -16.54 -18.06
N TYR A 674 13.17 -17.71 -18.46
CA TYR A 674 13.45 -18.35 -19.74
C TYR A 674 12.17 -18.68 -20.49
N GLU A 675 12.01 -18.12 -21.68
CA GLU A 675 10.89 -18.40 -22.60
C GLU A 675 11.10 -19.74 -23.32
N VAL A 676 10.49 -20.81 -22.82
CA VAL A 676 10.54 -22.12 -23.45
C VAL A 676 9.97 -22.03 -24.88
N ASN A 677 8.79 -21.42 -24.97
CA ASN A 677 8.12 -21.09 -26.23
C ASN A 677 7.24 -19.84 -26.03
N LYS A 678 6.49 -19.41 -27.06
CA LYS A 678 5.65 -18.21 -27.01
C LYS A 678 4.58 -18.21 -25.89
N ASN A 679 4.26 -19.36 -25.33
CA ASN A 679 3.20 -19.52 -24.33
C ASN A 679 3.73 -19.90 -22.95
N ILE A 680 4.93 -20.49 -22.84
CA ILE A 680 5.47 -21.04 -21.58
C ILE A 680 6.76 -20.35 -21.23
N THR A 681 6.81 -19.84 -20.02
CA THR A 681 7.98 -19.22 -19.40
C THR A 681 8.29 -19.91 -18.07
N LEU A 682 9.54 -20.24 -17.85
CA LEU A 682 10.06 -20.66 -16.55
C LEU A 682 10.70 -19.46 -15.87
N GLN A 683 10.46 -19.29 -14.59
CA GLN A 683 11.05 -18.20 -13.81
C GLN A 683 11.59 -18.72 -12.49
N ALA A 684 12.73 -18.19 -12.06
CA ALA A 684 13.29 -18.39 -10.73
C ALA A 684 13.58 -17.03 -10.11
N ASN A 685 13.23 -16.86 -8.84
CA ASN A 685 13.53 -15.69 -8.03
C ASN A 685 14.29 -16.11 -6.78
N GLY A 686 15.26 -15.29 -6.38
CA GLY A 686 15.95 -15.40 -5.09
C GLY A 686 15.92 -14.06 -4.39
N ASN A 687 15.47 -14.02 -3.16
CA ASN A 687 15.40 -12.83 -2.32
C ASN A 687 16.42 -12.91 -1.20
N ASN A 688 17.01 -11.76 -0.83
CA ASN A 688 18.05 -11.68 0.19
C ASN A 688 19.14 -12.77 0.00
N ILE A 689 19.66 -12.92 -1.22
CA ILE A 689 20.60 -14.00 -1.57
C ILE A 689 21.95 -13.88 -0.84
N THR A 690 22.24 -12.74 -0.23
CA THR A 690 23.40 -12.49 0.63
C THR A 690 23.16 -12.95 2.06
N ASP A 691 21.96 -13.39 2.38
CA ASP A 691 21.51 -13.86 3.70
C ASP A 691 21.73 -12.84 4.82
N GLU A 692 21.48 -11.56 4.53
CA GLU A 692 21.60 -10.47 5.50
C GLU A 692 20.62 -10.65 6.66
N LYS A 693 21.08 -10.52 7.91
CA LYS A 693 20.25 -10.48 9.13
C LYS A 693 19.98 -9.03 9.48
N TYR A 694 18.72 -8.64 9.47
CA TYR A 694 18.30 -7.25 9.72
C TYR A 694 17.02 -7.21 10.53
N LEU A 695 16.89 -6.19 11.38
CA LEU A 695 15.66 -5.88 12.09
C LEU A 695 14.74 -5.04 11.21
N PHE A 696 13.45 -5.34 11.27
CA PHE A 696 12.43 -4.39 10.83
C PHE A 696 12.38 -3.18 11.77
N ASN A 697 11.69 -2.13 11.33
CA ASN A 697 11.46 -0.94 12.14
C ASN A 697 10.91 -1.30 13.54
N PHE A 698 11.39 -0.60 14.58
CA PHE A 698 11.16 -0.90 15.99
C PHE A 698 10.70 0.34 16.81
N PRO A 699 9.59 1.02 16.43
CA PRO A 699 9.16 2.27 17.07
C PRO A 699 8.79 2.13 18.55
N ASP A 700 8.36 0.94 18.97
CA ASP A 700 7.90 0.64 20.34
C ASP A 700 8.89 -0.26 21.10
N ALA A 701 10.17 -0.23 20.75
CA ALA A 701 11.22 -1.10 21.31
C ALA A 701 10.94 -2.62 21.13
N GLN A 702 10.09 -2.95 20.19
CA GLN A 702 9.75 -4.31 19.79
C GLN A 702 10.04 -4.50 18.31
N GLY A 703 10.46 -5.68 17.90
CA GLY A 703 10.76 -5.99 16.50
C GLY A 703 10.99 -7.48 16.27
N PHE A 704 11.17 -7.82 15.01
CA PHE A 704 11.58 -9.14 14.58
C PHE A 704 12.48 -9.02 13.34
N TYR A 705 13.24 -10.08 13.07
CA TYR A 705 14.18 -10.07 11.96
C TYR A 705 13.46 -10.31 10.63
N GLY A 706 14.04 -9.78 9.56
CA GLY A 706 13.59 -10.06 8.20
C GLY A 706 13.90 -11.48 7.75
N ALA A 707 13.19 -11.92 6.71
CA ALA A 707 13.36 -13.26 6.15
C ALA A 707 14.81 -13.53 5.70
N PRO A 708 15.37 -14.71 5.98
CA PRO A 708 16.65 -15.16 5.45
C PRO A 708 16.57 -15.33 3.93
N ALA A 709 17.70 -15.73 3.31
CA ALA A 709 17.74 -16.05 1.89
C ALA A 709 16.64 -17.05 1.52
N ASN A 710 15.86 -16.71 0.49
CA ASN A 710 14.73 -17.52 0.05
C ASN A 710 14.58 -17.52 -1.46
N TYR A 711 13.96 -18.57 -1.98
CA TYR A 711 13.92 -18.85 -3.40
C TYR A 711 12.52 -19.30 -3.82
N SER A 712 12.18 -19.02 -5.08
CA SER A 712 10.97 -19.56 -5.71
C SER A 712 11.22 -19.91 -7.17
N VAL A 713 10.47 -20.88 -7.67
CA VAL A 713 10.41 -21.24 -9.09
C VAL A 713 8.97 -21.22 -9.55
N ALA A 714 8.74 -20.80 -10.79
CA ALA A 714 7.42 -20.69 -11.38
C ALA A 714 7.38 -21.17 -12.81
N VAL A 715 6.24 -21.71 -13.19
CA VAL A 715 5.85 -21.99 -14.58
C VAL A 715 4.70 -21.06 -14.93
N LYS A 716 4.92 -20.21 -15.91
CA LYS A 716 3.92 -19.24 -16.39
C LYS A 716 3.43 -19.65 -17.77
N PHE A 717 2.13 -19.68 -17.94
CA PHE A 717 1.48 -19.87 -19.23
C PHE A 717 0.75 -18.59 -19.61
N LYS A 718 0.91 -18.15 -20.88
CA LYS A 718 0.16 -17.04 -21.48
C LYS A 718 -0.34 -17.44 -22.87
N TYR A 719 -1.61 -17.05 -23.13
CA TYR A 719 -2.26 -17.25 -24.42
C TYR A 719 -2.57 -15.90 -25.05
#